data_6d0423cc8fe5a570330317b263989519
#
_entry.id   6d0423cc8fe5a570330317b263989519
#
_cell.length_a   1.000
_cell.length_b   1.000
_cell.length_c   1.000
_cell.angle_alpha   90.00
_cell.angle_beta   90.00
_cell.angle_gamma   90.00
#
_symmetry.space_group_name_H-M   'P 1'
#
loop_
_entity.id
_entity.type
_entity.pdbx_description
1 polymer ?
#
loop_
_entity_poly.entity_id
_entity_poly.type
_entity_poly.pdbx_seq_one_letter_code
_entity_poly.pdbx_strand_id
1 'polypeptide(L)'
;MKLVFRLLGAIWISSLVIIAGFAFLQVQSERARVWSDLERRAWLLGEGLKEAIEPAIQRGSPARIERILKKFGTARRGIAVYDQFAGLLVATPDVAPRLPSPLPIVSQTLTAGKAQKGIETVGGQKTYLYAVPLHGEERPLGALVILLDAGQLEYRLSDLWHQNAIRLVILASVVSLLTLLVVRWSITHPLGRMAEWARQLRAGKTAPPPVSGRLFGSLASEFTELARSLDDARASAEREALLRVEGEALWTEERLKQFVRSQLNDTPLFVVSNREPLIHQWRGRKIETIAPASGLVTALEPIMHACGGLWIAHGSGDADRETVDSQDKVGVPPEQPAYTLRRVWLTKEEEDGYYYGFANEGLWPLCHIAHTRPVFRASDWAAYRQVNEKFANALLEEMRGTERPYVLIQDYHFALLPRLVKERRPDARIALFWHIPWPNPEAFGICPWQQEILLGMLGADLIGFHIQSHCNNFLETVDRAIEARVDRERFGVVRGRHTTYVKPFPISVNPEAAPADARVSREELLKDLGSGVEFLGVGVDRIDYTKGILERFRAIERFFERYPDYRQRVAFIELAAPSRSHIKRYQDLDEEADRAVEEINRKLQGNRWKPIVYLRGHHSHAEIWPYYRHADFCMVTSLHDGMNLVAKEYVSAADEDRGVLILSRFTGAARELVDALQVNPYHIDEMAEAIRLAIEMPPGERQLRMRRMKQIIRERNIYRWAGLLLEELTRLSVDRAGIVEV
;
A
#
# COMPACT_ATOMS: atom_id res chain seq x y z
N MET A 1 -13.00 -39.96 -7.34
CA MET A 1 -12.44 -40.10 -8.70
C MET A 1 -12.67 -38.86 -9.56
N LYS A 2 -13.90 -38.33 -9.74
CA LYS A 2 -14.17 -37.16 -10.60
C LYS A 2 -13.37 -35.90 -10.19
N LEU A 3 -13.15 -35.67 -8.90
CA LEU A 3 -12.39 -34.50 -8.42
C LEU A 3 -10.89 -34.60 -8.74
N VAL A 4 -10.33 -35.82 -8.59
CA VAL A 4 -8.92 -36.09 -8.91
C VAL A 4 -8.67 -35.91 -10.41
N PHE A 5 -9.58 -36.39 -11.26
CA PHE A 5 -9.49 -36.18 -12.72
C PHE A 5 -9.63 -34.69 -13.09
N ARG A 6 -10.46 -33.93 -12.39
CA ARG A 6 -10.60 -32.47 -12.62
C ARG A 6 -9.35 -31.72 -12.15
N LEU A 7 -8.78 -32.08 -11.01
CA LEU A 7 -7.53 -31.48 -10.50
C LEU A 7 -6.33 -31.83 -11.40
N LEU A 8 -6.22 -33.10 -11.83
CA LEU A 8 -5.20 -33.50 -12.78
C LEU A 8 -5.38 -32.80 -14.13
N GLY A 9 -6.63 -32.66 -14.61
CA GLY A 9 -6.93 -31.90 -15.83
C GLY A 9 -6.58 -30.42 -15.69
N ALA A 10 -6.87 -29.81 -14.53
CA ALA A 10 -6.51 -28.41 -14.28
C ALA A 10 -4.99 -28.22 -14.19
N ILE A 11 -4.26 -29.12 -13.51
CA ILE A 11 -2.80 -29.09 -13.45
C ILE A 11 -2.20 -29.30 -14.83
N TRP A 12 -2.76 -30.21 -15.62
CA TRP A 12 -2.34 -30.43 -17.01
C TRP A 12 -2.54 -29.21 -17.89
N ILE A 13 -3.73 -28.62 -17.84
CA ILE A 13 -4.06 -27.39 -18.58
C ILE A 13 -3.19 -26.21 -18.12
N SER A 14 -3.03 -26.04 -16.82
CA SER A 14 -2.20 -24.94 -16.26
C SER A 14 -0.72 -25.12 -16.65
N SER A 15 -0.20 -26.35 -16.55
CA SER A 15 1.17 -26.65 -16.96
C SER A 15 1.35 -26.40 -18.46
N LEU A 16 0.38 -26.83 -19.28
CA LEU A 16 0.42 -26.60 -20.72
C LEU A 16 0.41 -25.11 -21.07
N VAL A 17 -0.44 -24.33 -20.39
CA VAL A 17 -0.53 -22.86 -20.59
C VAL A 17 0.75 -22.16 -20.18
N ILE A 18 1.31 -22.50 -19.00
CA ILE A 18 2.56 -21.92 -18.53
C ILE A 18 3.71 -22.26 -19.47
N ILE A 19 3.79 -23.50 -19.90
CA ILE A 19 4.83 -23.98 -20.79
C ILE A 19 4.69 -23.35 -22.20
N ALA A 20 3.47 -23.27 -22.72
CA ALA A 20 3.19 -22.59 -23.98
C ALA A 20 3.52 -21.10 -23.89
N GLY A 21 3.19 -20.46 -22.77
CA GLY A 21 3.55 -19.06 -22.48
C GLY A 21 5.07 -18.85 -22.44
N PHE A 22 5.80 -19.75 -21.77
CA PHE A 22 7.25 -19.68 -21.70
C PHE A 22 7.91 -19.90 -23.07
N ALA A 23 7.44 -20.88 -23.85
CA ALA A 23 7.91 -21.12 -25.22
C ALA A 23 7.62 -19.90 -26.12
N PHE A 24 6.44 -19.30 -25.98
CA PHE A 24 6.08 -18.08 -26.70
C PHE A 24 7.01 -16.91 -26.33
N LEU A 25 7.27 -16.70 -25.03
CA LEU A 25 8.18 -15.65 -24.57
C LEU A 25 9.61 -15.89 -25.03
N GLN A 26 10.05 -17.14 -25.03
CA GLN A 26 11.39 -17.52 -25.51
C GLN A 26 11.53 -17.26 -27.03
N VAL A 27 10.54 -17.62 -27.82
CA VAL A 27 10.53 -17.33 -29.25
C VAL A 27 10.45 -15.82 -29.52
N GLN A 28 9.66 -15.09 -28.75
CA GLN A 28 9.60 -13.63 -28.84
C GLN A 28 10.95 -12.97 -28.46
N SER A 29 11.59 -13.46 -27.40
CA SER A 29 12.89 -12.92 -26.99
C SER A 29 13.99 -13.21 -28.00
N GLU A 30 14.02 -14.42 -28.57
CA GLU A 30 14.96 -14.77 -29.65
C GLU A 30 14.67 -13.99 -30.94
N ARG A 31 13.40 -13.81 -31.25
CA ARG A 31 13.00 -12.96 -32.38
C ARG A 31 13.49 -11.53 -32.19
N ALA A 32 13.28 -10.97 -30.99
CA ALA A 32 13.75 -9.61 -30.68
C ALA A 32 15.29 -9.48 -30.75
N ARG A 33 16.02 -10.50 -30.25
CA ARG A 33 17.49 -10.52 -30.30
C ARG A 33 18.00 -10.57 -31.74
N VAL A 34 17.45 -11.44 -32.57
CA VAL A 34 17.89 -11.57 -33.97
C VAL A 34 17.55 -10.30 -34.75
N TRP A 35 16.39 -9.69 -34.48
CA TRP A 35 16.06 -8.41 -35.08
C TRP A 35 17.02 -7.29 -34.65
N SER A 36 17.35 -7.19 -33.38
CA SER A 36 18.29 -6.18 -32.88
C SER A 36 19.71 -6.40 -33.45
N ASP A 37 20.09 -7.66 -33.67
CA ASP A 37 21.39 -7.97 -34.30
C ASP A 37 21.42 -7.61 -35.78
N LEU A 38 20.35 -7.89 -36.54
CA LEU A 38 20.22 -7.47 -37.92
C LEU A 38 20.23 -5.93 -38.03
N GLU A 39 19.47 -5.26 -37.19
CA GLU A 39 19.44 -3.79 -37.15
C GLU A 39 20.80 -3.20 -36.81
N ARG A 40 21.48 -3.72 -35.81
CA ARG A 40 22.80 -3.29 -35.41
C ARG A 40 23.83 -3.50 -36.50
N ARG A 41 23.79 -4.64 -37.21
CA ARG A 41 24.66 -4.93 -38.34
C ARG A 41 24.41 -4.01 -39.53
N ALA A 42 23.13 -3.77 -39.85
CA ALA A 42 22.75 -2.86 -40.92
C ALA A 42 23.17 -1.43 -40.62
N TRP A 43 23.00 -0.98 -39.37
CA TRP A 43 23.41 0.34 -38.92
C TRP A 43 24.94 0.53 -38.99
N LEU A 44 25.73 -0.42 -38.44
CA LEU A 44 27.20 -0.36 -38.47
C LEU A 44 27.75 -0.30 -39.91
N LEU A 45 27.11 -1.07 -40.80
CA LEU A 45 27.50 -1.08 -42.20
C LEU A 45 27.09 0.21 -42.91
N GLY A 46 25.88 0.73 -42.56
CA GLY A 46 25.35 1.95 -43.17
C GLY A 46 26.22 3.16 -42.84
N GLU A 47 26.53 3.37 -41.57
CA GLU A 47 27.36 4.48 -41.15
C GLU A 47 28.82 4.35 -41.64
N GLY A 48 29.39 3.15 -41.57
CA GLY A 48 30.76 2.94 -42.05
C GLY A 48 30.92 3.10 -43.58
N LEU A 49 29.89 2.73 -44.35
CA LEU A 49 29.92 2.88 -45.80
C LEU A 49 29.57 4.29 -46.27
N LYS A 50 28.73 4.99 -45.52
CA LYS A 50 28.34 6.37 -45.78
C LYS A 50 29.55 7.26 -45.91
N GLU A 51 30.48 7.23 -44.93
CA GLU A 51 31.72 8.01 -44.96
C GLU A 51 32.60 7.71 -46.18
N ALA A 52 32.58 6.47 -46.67
CA ALA A 52 33.35 6.06 -47.84
C ALA A 52 32.71 6.43 -49.19
N ILE A 53 31.36 6.48 -49.23
CA ILE A 53 30.56 6.65 -50.46
C ILE A 53 30.26 8.13 -50.72
N GLU A 54 29.99 8.94 -49.71
CA GLU A 54 29.71 10.38 -49.89
C GLU A 54 30.77 11.11 -50.73
N PRO A 55 32.09 10.96 -50.44
CA PRO A 55 33.09 11.61 -51.28
C PRO A 55 33.21 11.04 -52.69
N ALA A 56 32.76 9.79 -52.91
CA ALA A 56 32.81 9.16 -54.21
C ALA A 56 31.66 9.61 -55.11
N ILE A 57 30.50 9.86 -54.56
CA ILE A 57 29.31 10.43 -55.25
C ILE A 57 29.61 11.89 -55.61
N GLN A 58 30.13 12.69 -54.68
CA GLN A 58 30.48 14.09 -54.96
C GLN A 58 31.42 14.27 -56.12
N ARG A 59 32.35 13.31 -56.30
CA ARG A 59 33.31 13.31 -57.42
C ARG A 59 32.78 12.70 -58.73
N GLY A 60 31.50 12.28 -58.76
CA GLY A 60 30.88 11.72 -59.96
C GLY A 60 31.54 10.44 -60.46
N SER A 61 32.04 9.56 -59.61
CA SER A 61 32.80 8.38 -59.99
C SER A 61 32.07 7.07 -59.66
N PRO A 62 31.13 6.58 -60.47
CA PRO A 62 30.40 5.31 -60.25
C PRO A 62 31.31 4.09 -60.10
N ALA A 63 32.42 4.06 -60.87
CA ALA A 63 33.39 2.97 -60.81
C ALA A 63 34.12 2.84 -59.47
N ARG A 64 34.21 3.94 -58.70
CA ARG A 64 34.82 3.93 -57.36
C ARG A 64 33.79 3.41 -56.35
N ILE A 65 32.54 3.80 -56.50
CA ILE A 65 31.42 3.29 -55.67
C ILE A 65 31.32 1.78 -55.87
N GLU A 66 31.30 1.31 -57.10
CA GLU A 66 31.21 -0.12 -57.43
C GLU A 66 32.35 -0.93 -56.79
N ARG A 67 33.59 -0.41 -56.79
CA ARG A 67 34.73 -1.05 -56.13
C ARG A 67 34.55 -1.12 -54.60
N ILE A 68 34.01 -0.09 -53.99
CA ILE A 68 33.69 -0.08 -52.55
C ILE A 68 32.62 -1.13 -52.29
N LEU A 69 31.50 -1.16 -53.04
CA LEU A 69 30.41 -2.10 -52.86
C LEU A 69 30.87 -3.56 -53.03
N LYS A 70 31.71 -3.86 -54.05
CA LYS A 70 32.25 -5.22 -54.24
C LYS A 70 33.09 -5.73 -53.08
N LYS A 71 33.71 -4.85 -52.30
CA LYS A 71 34.52 -5.23 -51.14
C LYS A 71 33.67 -5.62 -49.95
N PHE A 72 32.48 -5.05 -49.81
CA PHE A 72 31.60 -5.23 -48.67
C PHE A 72 30.33 -6.07 -48.94
N GLY A 73 30.00 -6.27 -50.22
CA GLY A 73 28.92 -7.14 -50.63
C GLY A 73 29.29 -8.63 -50.52
N THR A 74 28.36 -9.44 -50.07
CA THR A 74 28.48 -10.91 -50.02
C THR A 74 27.16 -11.52 -50.50
N ALA A 75 27.12 -12.82 -50.84
CA ALA A 75 25.94 -13.53 -51.30
C ALA A 75 24.70 -13.39 -50.38
N ARG A 76 24.87 -12.92 -49.13
CA ARG A 76 23.82 -12.69 -48.14
C ARG A 76 23.65 -11.22 -47.72
N ARG A 77 24.37 -10.32 -48.39
CA ARG A 77 24.49 -8.91 -47.99
C ARG A 77 24.53 -8.07 -49.27
N GLY A 78 23.39 -7.51 -49.59
CA GLY A 78 23.27 -6.59 -50.74
C GLY A 78 23.48 -5.15 -50.26
N ILE A 79 24.06 -4.36 -51.15
CA ILE A 79 24.25 -2.93 -50.94
C ILE A 79 23.92 -2.22 -52.22
N ALA A 80 23.08 -1.16 -52.17
CA ALA A 80 22.70 -0.36 -53.32
C ALA A 80 22.80 1.13 -53.00
N VAL A 81 23.21 1.91 -53.95
CA VAL A 81 23.30 3.37 -53.87
C VAL A 81 22.38 3.98 -54.90
N TYR A 82 21.53 4.88 -54.43
CA TYR A 82 20.55 5.60 -55.25
C TYR A 82 20.92 7.09 -55.29
N ASP A 83 20.55 7.72 -56.39
CA ASP A 83 20.74 9.16 -56.55
C ASP A 83 19.66 9.98 -55.83
N GLN A 84 19.74 11.30 -55.97
CA GLN A 84 18.77 12.25 -55.38
C GLN A 84 17.34 12.12 -55.94
N PHE A 85 17.16 11.46 -57.06
CA PHE A 85 15.85 11.20 -57.73
C PHE A 85 15.35 9.78 -57.48
N ALA A 86 15.97 9.04 -56.56
CA ALA A 86 15.70 7.64 -56.26
C ALA A 86 16.02 6.69 -57.45
N GLY A 87 16.84 7.10 -58.37
CA GLY A 87 17.41 6.27 -59.45
C GLY A 87 18.57 5.41 -58.91
N LEU A 88 18.59 4.14 -59.32
CA LEU A 88 19.68 3.23 -58.88
C LEU A 88 20.99 3.61 -59.59
N LEU A 89 21.98 4.04 -58.86
CA LEU A 89 23.33 4.36 -59.37
C LEU A 89 24.19 3.11 -59.52
N VAL A 90 24.36 2.38 -58.43
CA VAL A 90 25.18 1.17 -58.35
C VAL A 90 24.63 0.23 -57.30
N ALA A 91 24.65 -1.06 -57.57
CA ALA A 91 24.33 -2.08 -56.58
C ALA A 91 25.33 -3.27 -56.66
N THR A 92 25.37 -4.05 -55.61
CA THR A 92 26.15 -5.30 -55.65
C THR A 92 25.58 -6.27 -56.69
N PRO A 93 26.42 -7.04 -57.40
CA PRO A 93 25.98 -7.85 -58.55
C PRO A 93 24.83 -8.83 -58.27
N ASP A 94 24.83 -9.40 -57.08
CA ASP A 94 23.84 -10.41 -56.65
C ASP A 94 22.44 -9.81 -56.42
N VAL A 95 22.34 -8.50 -56.21
CA VAL A 95 21.10 -7.82 -55.85
C VAL A 95 20.60 -6.90 -56.95
N ALA A 96 21.50 -6.34 -57.76
CA ALA A 96 21.16 -5.42 -58.83
C ALA A 96 20.01 -5.90 -59.76
N PRO A 97 19.93 -7.19 -60.18
CA PRO A 97 18.84 -7.67 -61.06
C PRO A 97 17.49 -7.82 -60.34
N ARG A 98 17.47 -7.75 -59.01
CA ARG A 98 16.28 -8.04 -58.17
C ARG A 98 15.69 -6.79 -57.56
N LEU A 99 16.33 -5.63 -57.70
CA LEU A 99 15.90 -4.39 -57.05
C LEU A 99 14.85 -3.69 -57.93
N PRO A 100 13.67 -3.38 -57.38
CA PRO A 100 12.73 -2.48 -58.02
C PRO A 100 13.31 -1.05 -58.06
N SER A 101 13.01 -0.32 -59.13
CA SER A 101 13.40 1.10 -59.25
C SER A 101 12.15 1.93 -59.53
N PRO A 102 11.76 2.84 -58.66
CA PRO A 102 12.34 3.17 -57.37
C PRO A 102 11.95 2.20 -56.22
N LEU A 103 12.83 2.04 -55.23
CA LEU A 103 12.57 1.29 -54.04
C LEU A 103 11.80 2.21 -53.05
N PRO A 104 10.61 1.83 -52.51
CA PRO A 104 9.81 2.73 -51.68
C PRO A 104 10.54 3.34 -50.47
N ILE A 105 11.38 2.56 -49.83
CA ILE A 105 12.16 3.00 -48.66
C ILE A 105 13.19 4.11 -49.04
N VAL A 106 13.67 4.14 -50.29
CA VAL A 106 14.60 5.16 -50.76
C VAL A 106 13.89 6.51 -50.84
N SER A 107 12.72 6.55 -51.44
CA SER A 107 11.92 7.77 -51.55
C SER A 107 11.54 8.31 -50.15
N GLN A 108 11.21 7.42 -49.22
CA GLN A 108 10.94 7.79 -47.82
C GLN A 108 12.20 8.36 -47.13
N THR A 109 13.35 7.76 -47.35
CA THR A 109 14.62 8.19 -46.76
C THR A 109 15.03 9.58 -47.27
N LEU A 110 14.89 9.80 -48.59
CA LEU A 110 15.24 11.07 -49.23
C LEU A 110 14.26 12.20 -48.78
N THR A 111 12.97 11.90 -48.65
CA THR A 111 11.99 12.87 -48.16
C THR A 111 12.12 13.18 -46.70
N ALA A 112 12.39 12.17 -45.86
CA ALA A 112 12.51 12.34 -44.41
C ALA A 112 13.86 12.91 -43.97
N GLY A 113 14.89 12.82 -44.80
CA GLY A 113 16.28 13.23 -44.47
C GLY A 113 16.89 12.44 -43.30
N LYS A 114 16.31 11.29 -42.95
CA LYS A 114 16.76 10.42 -41.87
C LYS A 114 16.77 8.96 -42.31
N ALA A 115 17.64 8.16 -41.70
CA ALA A 115 17.66 6.74 -41.95
C ALA A 115 16.30 6.09 -41.74
N GLN A 116 15.91 5.24 -42.67
CA GLN A 116 14.66 4.46 -42.65
C GLN A 116 14.95 2.96 -42.63
N LYS A 117 14.08 2.20 -42.02
CA LYS A 117 14.21 0.74 -41.93
C LYS A 117 12.89 0.10 -42.26
N GLY A 118 12.95 -1.04 -42.94
CA GLY A 118 11.75 -1.77 -43.33
C GLY A 118 12.04 -3.22 -43.74
N ILE A 119 11.00 -3.97 -43.95
CA ILE A 119 11.08 -5.34 -44.47
C ILE A 119 10.30 -5.35 -45.77
N GLU A 120 10.95 -5.71 -46.84
CA GLU A 120 10.32 -5.87 -48.12
C GLU A 120 10.71 -7.20 -48.76
N THR A 121 9.91 -7.63 -49.72
CA THR A 121 10.22 -8.82 -50.52
C THR A 121 10.98 -8.37 -51.74
N VAL A 122 12.29 -8.64 -51.77
CA VAL A 122 13.15 -8.31 -52.88
C VAL A 122 13.53 -9.60 -53.59
N GLY A 123 13.16 -9.70 -54.87
CA GLY A 123 13.43 -10.90 -55.68
C GLY A 123 12.81 -12.19 -55.11
N GLY A 124 11.63 -12.11 -54.46
CA GLY A 124 10.96 -13.26 -53.86
C GLY A 124 11.48 -13.66 -52.45
N GLN A 125 12.46 -12.95 -51.89
CA GLN A 125 13.02 -13.21 -50.56
C GLN A 125 12.70 -12.06 -49.61
N LYS A 126 12.27 -12.39 -48.39
CA LYS A 126 12.09 -11.40 -47.31
C LYS A 126 13.45 -10.81 -46.95
N THR A 127 13.59 -9.55 -47.15
CA THR A 127 14.85 -8.81 -46.97
C THR A 127 14.64 -7.65 -45.97
N TYR A 128 15.53 -7.54 -45.02
CA TYR A 128 15.58 -6.38 -44.15
C TYR A 128 16.34 -5.27 -44.85
N LEU A 129 15.72 -4.11 -44.98
CA LEU A 129 16.23 -2.94 -45.65
C LEU A 129 16.56 -1.88 -44.63
N TYR A 130 17.74 -1.32 -44.74
CA TYR A 130 18.16 -0.15 -43.97
C TYR A 130 18.70 0.89 -44.95
N ALA A 131 18.00 2.01 -45.08
CA ALA A 131 18.33 3.08 -45.99
C ALA A 131 18.85 4.31 -45.21
N VAL A 132 20.01 4.80 -45.59
CA VAL A 132 20.69 5.95 -44.97
C VAL A 132 20.79 7.06 -46.00
N PRO A 133 20.41 8.31 -45.70
CA PRO A 133 20.59 9.41 -46.63
C PRO A 133 22.07 9.78 -46.71
N LEU A 134 22.52 10.05 -47.90
CA LEU A 134 23.87 10.53 -48.21
C LEU A 134 23.80 12.05 -48.41
N HIS A 135 24.65 12.78 -47.69
CA HIS A 135 24.60 14.24 -47.61
C HIS A 135 25.80 14.87 -48.37
N GLY A 136 25.54 15.96 -49.05
CA GLY A 136 26.56 16.89 -49.55
C GLY A 136 26.53 18.19 -48.72
N GLU A 137 27.41 19.13 -49.03
CA GLU A 137 27.52 20.39 -48.30
C GLU A 137 26.22 21.24 -48.33
N GLU A 138 25.39 21.15 -49.39
CA GLU A 138 24.18 21.94 -49.50
C GLU A 138 22.89 21.16 -49.90
N ARG A 139 23.01 19.87 -50.32
CA ARG A 139 21.87 19.07 -50.83
C ARG A 139 22.04 17.56 -50.55
N PRO A 140 20.98 16.80 -50.42
CA PRO A 140 21.06 15.34 -50.36
C PRO A 140 21.62 14.79 -51.67
N LEU A 141 22.65 13.97 -51.60
CA LEU A 141 23.35 13.34 -52.75
C LEU A 141 22.62 12.07 -53.22
N GLY A 142 21.84 11.46 -52.35
CA GLY A 142 21.18 10.19 -52.64
C GLY A 142 20.92 9.37 -51.37
N ALA A 143 20.76 8.08 -51.52
CA ALA A 143 20.59 7.17 -50.41
C ALA A 143 21.42 5.88 -50.57
N LEU A 144 21.96 5.40 -49.48
CA LEU A 144 22.61 4.10 -49.35
C LEU A 144 21.62 3.10 -48.75
N VAL A 145 21.38 1.99 -49.43
CA VAL A 145 20.50 0.93 -48.92
C VAL A 145 21.31 -0.34 -48.65
N ILE A 146 21.18 -0.85 -47.48
CA ILE A 146 21.73 -2.14 -47.06
C ILE A 146 20.62 -3.16 -46.99
N LEU A 147 20.84 -4.27 -47.65
CA LEU A 147 19.89 -5.38 -47.75
C LEU A 147 20.46 -6.59 -47.04
N LEU A 148 19.75 -7.10 -46.04
CA LEU A 148 20.15 -8.29 -45.28
C LEU A 148 19.05 -9.36 -45.42
N ASP A 149 19.46 -10.60 -45.74
CA ASP A 149 18.54 -11.72 -45.85
C ASP A 149 17.86 -12.04 -44.52
N ALA A 150 16.55 -11.86 -44.50
CA ALA A 150 15.68 -12.18 -43.35
C ALA A 150 15.03 -13.57 -43.45
N GLY A 151 15.20 -14.30 -44.60
CA GLY A 151 14.55 -15.59 -44.82
C GLY A 151 15.03 -16.72 -43.92
N GLN A 152 16.30 -16.69 -43.49
CA GLN A 152 16.83 -17.68 -42.54
C GLN A 152 16.23 -17.59 -41.15
N LEU A 153 15.61 -16.47 -40.82
CA LEU A 153 14.96 -16.24 -39.54
C LEU A 153 13.75 -17.15 -39.32
N GLU A 154 12.92 -17.28 -40.38
CA GLU A 154 11.72 -18.12 -40.30
C GLU A 154 12.06 -19.60 -40.16
N TYR A 155 13.13 -20.04 -40.79
CA TYR A 155 13.57 -21.45 -40.72
C TYR A 155 14.12 -21.79 -39.30
N ARG A 156 14.93 -20.92 -38.71
CA ARG A 156 15.44 -21.10 -37.35
C ARG A 156 14.34 -21.02 -36.29
N LEU A 157 13.36 -20.15 -36.48
CA LEU A 157 12.24 -20.03 -35.56
C LEU A 157 11.33 -21.27 -35.63
N SER A 158 11.11 -21.84 -36.81
CA SER A 158 10.34 -23.07 -36.98
C SER A 158 11.02 -24.27 -36.36
N ASP A 159 12.33 -24.40 -36.49
CA ASP A 159 13.10 -25.50 -35.90
C ASP A 159 13.10 -25.41 -34.36
N LEU A 160 13.24 -24.21 -33.81
CA LEU A 160 13.12 -23.97 -32.36
C LEU A 160 11.71 -24.32 -31.83
N TRP A 161 10.66 -24.03 -32.60
CA TRP A 161 9.30 -24.41 -32.22
C TRP A 161 9.14 -25.95 -32.14
N HIS A 162 9.63 -26.68 -33.14
CA HIS A 162 9.55 -28.14 -33.16
C HIS A 162 10.33 -28.79 -32.02
N GLN A 163 11.57 -28.35 -31.78
CA GLN A 163 12.40 -28.90 -30.71
C GLN A 163 11.79 -28.60 -29.33
N ASN A 164 11.29 -27.39 -29.10
CA ASN A 164 10.63 -27.04 -27.86
C ASN A 164 9.31 -27.81 -27.67
N ALA A 165 8.51 -28.00 -28.72
CA ALA A 165 7.27 -28.76 -28.63
C ALA A 165 7.54 -30.23 -28.22
N ILE A 166 8.54 -30.87 -28.77
CA ILE A 166 8.91 -32.24 -28.41
C ILE A 166 9.39 -32.36 -26.95
N ARG A 167 10.29 -31.44 -26.53
CA ARG A 167 10.78 -31.37 -25.13
C ARG A 167 9.63 -31.15 -24.16
N LEU A 168 8.67 -30.32 -24.54
CA LEU A 168 7.51 -29.99 -23.73
C LEU A 168 6.58 -31.19 -23.52
N VAL A 169 6.30 -31.96 -24.57
CA VAL A 169 5.47 -33.17 -24.46
C VAL A 169 6.12 -34.22 -23.55
N ILE A 170 7.43 -34.42 -23.65
CA ILE A 170 8.16 -35.35 -22.80
C ILE A 170 8.13 -34.88 -21.34
N LEU A 171 8.44 -33.58 -21.08
CA LEU A 171 8.47 -33.03 -19.71
C LEU A 171 7.07 -33.08 -19.07
N ALA A 172 6.04 -32.68 -19.82
CA ALA A 172 4.65 -32.70 -19.35
C ALA A 172 4.20 -34.15 -19.01
N SER A 173 4.60 -35.14 -19.80
CA SER A 173 4.29 -36.55 -19.53
C SER A 173 4.95 -37.04 -18.27
N VAL A 174 6.23 -36.73 -18.07
CA VAL A 174 6.99 -37.15 -16.88
C VAL A 174 6.45 -36.46 -15.62
N VAL A 175 6.20 -35.14 -15.67
CA VAL A 175 5.64 -34.41 -14.53
C VAL A 175 4.24 -34.94 -14.20
N SER A 176 3.42 -35.24 -15.20
CA SER A 176 2.06 -35.79 -15.00
C SER A 176 2.10 -37.15 -14.33
N LEU A 177 3.00 -38.04 -14.79
CA LEU A 177 3.14 -39.37 -14.19
C LEU A 177 3.63 -39.29 -12.74
N LEU A 178 4.64 -38.49 -12.47
CA LEU A 178 5.15 -38.25 -11.10
C LEU A 178 4.09 -37.64 -10.19
N THR A 179 3.36 -36.62 -10.68
CA THR A 179 2.27 -35.99 -9.93
C THR A 179 1.17 -36.98 -9.60
N LEU A 180 0.82 -37.86 -10.55
CA LEU A 180 -0.21 -38.88 -10.37
C LEU A 180 0.19 -39.92 -9.31
N LEU A 181 1.45 -40.31 -9.31
CA LEU A 181 2.00 -41.22 -8.30
C LEU A 181 2.06 -40.60 -6.90
N VAL A 182 2.52 -39.34 -6.82
CA VAL A 182 2.61 -38.62 -5.55
C VAL A 182 1.22 -38.34 -4.99
N VAL A 183 0.28 -37.83 -5.81
CA VAL A 183 -1.09 -37.58 -5.38
C VAL A 183 -1.81 -38.86 -4.95
N ARG A 184 -1.64 -39.92 -5.68
CA ARG A 184 -2.25 -41.22 -5.32
C ARG A 184 -1.74 -41.76 -3.99
N TRP A 185 -0.44 -41.66 -3.74
CA TRP A 185 0.18 -42.23 -2.53
C TRP A 185 0.14 -41.32 -1.33
N SER A 186 0.33 -40.00 -1.55
CA SER A 186 0.44 -39.03 -0.49
C SER A 186 -0.89 -38.41 -0.06
N ILE A 187 -1.89 -38.33 -0.95
CA ILE A 187 -3.13 -37.61 -0.68
C ILE A 187 -4.39 -38.49 -0.75
N THR A 188 -4.57 -39.26 -1.85
CA THR A 188 -5.86 -39.94 -2.05
C THR A 188 -6.08 -41.12 -1.13
N HIS A 189 -5.04 -41.87 -0.83
CA HIS A 189 -5.13 -43.03 0.06
C HIS A 189 -5.31 -42.65 1.53
N PRO A 190 -4.57 -41.67 2.09
CA PRO A 190 -4.81 -41.15 3.44
C PRO A 190 -6.15 -40.45 3.61
N LEU A 191 -6.54 -39.60 2.63
CA LEU A 191 -7.84 -38.89 2.67
C LEU A 191 -9.04 -39.83 2.61
N GLY A 192 -8.95 -40.92 1.86
CA GLY A 192 -9.99 -41.94 1.85
C GLY A 192 -10.23 -42.58 3.24
N ARG A 193 -9.16 -42.81 3.97
CA ARG A 193 -9.21 -43.36 5.35
C ARG A 193 -9.72 -42.30 6.36
N MET A 194 -9.32 -41.03 6.18
CA MET A 194 -9.82 -39.94 7.01
C MET A 194 -11.31 -39.60 6.76
N ALA A 195 -11.76 -39.69 5.52
CA ALA A 195 -13.17 -39.50 5.19
C ALA A 195 -14.07 -40.62 5.75
N GLU A 196 -13.56 -41.84 5.83
CA GLU A 196 -14.23 -42.97 6.47
C GLU A 196 -14.30 -42.76 7.99
N TRP A 197 -13.20 -42.35 8.60
CA TRP A 197 -13.13 -42.01 10.03
C TRP A 197 -14.03 -40.82 10.40
N ALA A 198 -14.05 -39.76 9.59
CA ALA A 198 -14.94 -38.61 9.79
C ALA A 198 -16.44 -39.00 9.65
N ARG A 199 -16.77 -39.96 8.78
CA ARG A 199 -18.15 -40.52 8.70
C ARG A 199 -18.49 -41.34 9.94
N GLN A 200 -17.54 -42.05 10.54
CA GLN A 200 -17.76 -42.80 11.79
C GLN A 200 -17.93 -41.88 13.00
N LEU A 201 -17.18 -40.75 13.07
CA LEU A 201 -17.37 -39.72 14.06
C LEU A 201 -18.75 -39.00 13.91
N ARG A 202 -19.19 -38.75 12.67
CA ARG A 202 -20.53 -38.18 12.41
C ARG A 202 -21.66 -39.16 12.81
N ALA A 203 -21.39 -40.44 12.86
CA ALA A 203 -22.31 -41.50 13.31
C ALA A 203 -22.24 -41.74 14.84
N GLY A 204 -21.54 -40.89 15.60
CA GLY A 204 -21.42 -40.99 17.06
C GLY A 204 -20.52 -42.13 17.55
N LYS A 205 -19.68 -42.73 16.69
CA LYS A 205 -18.75 -43.80 17.08
C LYS A 205 -17.37 -43.20 17.39
N THR A 206 -16.94 -43.30 18.63
CA THR A 206 -15.59 -42.99 19.07
C THR A 206 -14.60 -44.07 18.56
N ALA A 207 -13.98 -43.82 17.44
CA ALA A 207 -12.88 -44.65 16.91
C ALA A 207 -11.56 -43.88 16.94
N PRO A 208 -10.44 -44.48 17.36
CA PRO A 208 -9.15 -43.82 17.34
C PRO A 208 -8.72 -43.47 15.90
N PRO A 209 -7.95 -42.40 15.71
CA PRO A 209 -7.55 -41.96 14.39
C PRO A 209 -6.74 -43.01 13.64
N PRO A 210 -7.02 -43.27 12.34
CA PRO A 210 -6.47 -44.44 11.62
C PRO A 210 -5.00 -44.29 11.21
N VAL A 211 -4.25 -43.28 11.66
CA VAL A 211 -2.89 -43.02 11.17
C VAL A 211 -1.91 -42.85 12.32
N SER A 212 -1.13 -43.88 12.57
CA SER A 212 0.12 -43.84 13.35
C SER A 212 1.31 -43.57 12.41
N GLY A 213 1.41 -42.38 11.88
CA GLY A 213 2.55 -41.98 11.03
C GLY A 213 2.94 -40.55 11.31
N ARG A 214 4.23 -40.26 11.38
CA ARG A 214 4.84 -38.96 11.72
C ARG A 214 4.34 -37.75 10.89
N LEU A 215 3.73 -37.97 9.72
CA LEU A 215 3.23 -36.92 8.82
C LEU A 215 1.76 -36.54 9.05
N PHE A 216 0.96 -37.37 9.70
CA PHE A 216 -0.49 -37.11 9.86
C PHE A 216 -0.97 -37.15 11.32
N GLY A 217 -0.09 -37.41 12.29
CA GLY A 217 -0.43 -37.43 13.72
C GLY A 217 -0.86 -36.04 14.23
N SER A 218 -0.20 -34.98 13.76
CA SER A 218 -0.59 -33.58 14.04
C SER A 218 -1.90 -33.21 13.34
N LEU A 219 -2.17 -33.75 12.16
CA LEU A 219 -3.42 -33.50 11.44
C LEU A 219 -4.64 -34.10 12.14
N ALA A 220 -4.49 -35.27 12.76
CA ALA A 220 -5.59 -35.91 13.49
C ALA A 220 -5.92 -35.20 14.80
N SER A 221 -4.93 -34.63 15.51
CA SER A 221 -5.16 -33.77 16.67
C SER A 221 -5.77 -32.44 16.25
N GLU A 222 -5.31 -31.85 15.14
CA GLU A 222 -5.85 -30.61 14.60
C GLU A 222 -7.26 -30.79 14.00
N PHE A 223 -7.57 -31.93 13.39
CA PHE A 223 -8.94 -32.21 12.96
C PHE A 223 -9.89 -32.37 14.14
N THR A 224 -9.44 -32.87 15.28
CA THR A 224 -10.25 -32.93 16.50
C THR A 224 -10.43 -31.53 17.11
N GLU A 225 -9.41 -30.69 17.04
CA GLU A 225 -9.45 -29.29 17.44
C GLU A 225 -10.25 -28.44 16.43
N LEU A 226 -10.09 -28.72 15.13
CA LEU A 226 -10.87 -28.11 14.06
C LEU A 226 -12.37 -28.48 14.15
N ALA A 227 -12.69 -29.74 14.54
CA ALA A 227 -14.06 -30.14 14.79
C ALA A 227 -14.68 -29.38 15.98
N ARG A 228 -13.90 -29.17 17.07
CA ARG A 228 -14.34 -28.28 18.17
C ARG A 228 -14.43 -26.83 17.73
N SER A 229 -13.43 -26.33 17.01
CA SER A 229 -13.42 -24.98 16.47
C SER A 229 -14.55 -24.75 15.45
N LEU A 230 -14.92 -25.76 14.67
CA LEU A 230 -16.06 -25.72 13.75
C LEU A 230 -17.40 -25.79 14.49
N ASP A 231 -17.51 -26.51 15.60
CA ASP A 231 -18.71 -26.49 16.45
C ASP A 231 -18.83 -25.15 17.19
N ASP A 232 -17.72 -24.57 17.65
CA ASP A 232 -17.69 -23.22 18.23
C ASP A 232 -17.94 -22.16 17.16
N ALA A 233 -17.37 -22.31 15.96
CA ALA A 233 -17.63 -21.42 14.82
C ALA A 233 -19.05 -21.56 14.27
N ARG A 234 -19.64 -22.79 14.29
CA ARG A 234 -21.04 -23.00 13.96
C ARG A 234 -21.98 -22.36 14.99
N ALA A 235 -21.70 -22.55 16.27
CA ALA A 235 -22.46 -21.90 17.34
C ALA A 235 -22.32 -20.37 17.31
N SER A 236 -21.16 -19.86 16.87
CA SER A 236 -20.93 -18.43 16.62
C SER A 236 -21.62 -17.96 15.34
N ALA A 237 -21.53 -18.73 14.25
CA ALA A 237 -22.19 -18.41 12.98
C ALA A 237 -23.72 -18.57 13.06
N GLU A 238 -24.24 -19.52 13.84
CA GLU A 238 -25.67 -19.63 14.11
C GLU A 238 -26.19 -18.48 14.99
N ARG A 239 -25.40 -18.03 15.98
CA ARG A 239 -25.65 -16.79 16.70
C ARG A 239 -25.59 -15.56 15.77
N GLU A 240 -24.60 -15.48 14.91
CA GLU A 240 -24.47 -14.39 13.93
C GLU A 240 -25.57 -14.45 12.84
N ALA A 241 -26.01 -15.65 12.44
CA ALA A 241 -27.13 -15.84 11.52
C ALA A 241 -28.48 -15.51 12.16
N LEU A 242 -28.69 -15.84 13.45
CA LEU A 242 -29.85 -15.41 14.22
C LEU A 242 -29.90 -13.88 14.35
N LEU A 243 -28.76 -13.24 14.62
CA LEU A 243 -28.64 -11.78 14.68
C LEU A 243 -28.86 -11.11 13.32
N ARG A 244 -28.53 -11.78 12.20
CA ARG A 244 -28.83 -11.29 10.83
C ARG A 244 -30.30 -11.36 10.47
N VAL A 245 -31.02 -12.32 10.98
CA VAL A 245 -32.46 -12.47 10.75
C VAL A 245 -33.29 -11.43 11.53
N GLU A 246 -32.76 -10.92 12.64
CA GLU A 246 -33.44 -9.92 13.50
C GLU A 246 -33.05 -8.45 13.15
N GLY A 247 -32.34 -8.18 12.07
CA GLY A 247 -31.98 -6.81 11.66
C GLY A 247 -30.83 -6.17 12.45
N GLU A 248 -30.16 -6.88 13.35
CA GLU A 248 -29.05 -6.39 14.19
C GLU A 248 -27.67 -6.68 13.64
N ALA A 249 -27.50 -6.69 12.32
CA ALA A 249 -26.25 -7.12 11.67
C ALA A 249 -25.07 -6.15 11.85
N LEU A 250 -25.30 -4.89 12.19
CA LEU A 250 -24.26 -3.88 12.31
C LEU A 250 -23.79 -3.72 13.76
N TRP A 251 -22.47 -3.50 13.92
CA TRP A 251 -21.92 -3.07 15.19
C TRP A 251 -22.28 -1.61 15.45
N THR A 252 -22.99 -1.35 16.54
CA THR A 252 -23.35 -0.04 17.06
C THR A 252 -22.69 0.19 18.41
N GLU A 253 -22.80 1.39 18.94
CA GLU A 253 -22.37 1.72 20.30
C GLU A 253 -23.06 0.84 21.34
N GLU A 254 -24.39 0.67 21.22
CA GLU A 254 -25.20 -0.14 22.14
C GLU A 254 -24.79 -1.60 22.12
N ARG A 255 -24.52 -2.15 20.92
CA ARG A 255 -24.05 -3.53 20.77
C ARG A 255 -22.66 -3.71 21.38
N LEU A 256 -21.74 -2.77 21.17
CA LEU A 256 -20.44 -2.80 21.83
C LEU A 256 -20.58 -2.76 23.34
N LYS A 257 -21.44 -1.88 23.87
CA LYS A 257 -21.73 -1.75 25.29
C LYS A 257 -22.27 -3.04 25.90
N GLN A 258 -23.22 -3.70 25.23
CA GLN A 258 -23.76 -5.00 25.66
C GLN A 258 -22.67 -6.09 25.61
N PHE A 259 -21.88 -6.12 24.55
CA PHE A 259 -20.79 -7.07 24.38
C PHE A 259 -19.75 -6.91 25.52
N VAL A 260 -19.31 -5.69 25.80
CA VAL A 260 -18.33 -5.40 26.86
C VAL A 260 -18.87 -5.84 28.23
N ARG A 261 -20.10 -5.50 28.56
CA ARG A 261 -20.73 -5.95 29.82
C ARG A 261 -20.74 -7.46 29.95
N SER A 262 -21.09 -8.17 28.87
CA SER A 262 -21.16 -9.64 28.89
C SER A 262 -19.81 -10.33 28.95
N GLN A 263 -18.77 -9.74 28.36
CA GLN A 263 -17.44 -10.34 28.24
C GLN A 263 -16.48 -9.93 29.35
N LEU A 264 -16.55 -8.68 29.81
CA LEU A 264 -15.65 -8.17 30.84
C LEU A 264 -16.22 -8.33 32.27
N ASN A 265 -17.50 -8.78 32.41
CA ASN A 265 -18.14 -8.99 33.70
C ASN A 265 -17.97 -7.77 34.63
N ASP A 266 -18.29 -6.58 34.12
CA ASP A 266 -18.15 -5.28 34.80
C ASP A 266 -16.70 -4.92 35.22
N THR A 267 -15.69 -5.66 34.75
CA THR A 267 -14.29 -5.26 34.95
C THR A 267 -14.00 -4.02 34.11
N PRO A 268 -13.46 -2.93 34.71
CA PRO A 268 -13.18 -1.71 33.97
C PRO A 268 -12.12 -1.93 32.90
N LEU A 269 -12.31 -1.28 31.74
CA LEU A 269 -11.31 -1.21 30.68
C LEU A 269 -10.32 -0.08 30.99
N PHE A 270 -9.03 -0.39 30.96
CA PHE A 270 -7.94 0.59 31.09
C PHE A 270 -7.36 0.89 29.70
N VAL A 271 -7.46 2.12 29.26
CA VAL A 271 -6.87 2.58 27.98
C VAL A 271 -5.69 3.50 28.28
N VAL A 272 -4.58 3.29 27.58
CA VAL A 272 -3.39 4.14 27.71
C VAL A 272 -3.02 4.68 26.34
N SER A 273 -2.94 6.00 26.21
CA SER A 273 -2.45 6.67 24.99
C SER A 273 -1.63 7.91 25.33
N ASN A 274 -0.82 8.38 24.37
CA ASN A 274 -0.09 9.63 24.58
C ASN A 274 -1.01 10.85 24.55
N ARG A 275 -1.97 10.87 23.61
CA ARG A 275 -2.95 11.96 23.46
C ARG A 275 -4.13 11.76 24.38
N GLU A 276 -4.52 12.83 25.06
CA GLU A 276 -5.73 12.89 25.85
C GLU A 276 -6.97 13.25 25.00
N PRO A 277 -8.18 12.86 25.40
CA PRO A 277 -9.42 13.16 24.68
C PRO A 277 -9.84 14.63 24.77
N LEU A 278 -9.51 15.29 25.88
CA LEU A 278 -9.83 16.70 26.15
C LEU A 278 -8.61 17.42 26.67
N ILE A 279 -8.39 18.63 26.14
CA ILE A 279 -7.34 19.55 26.55
C ILE A 279 -8.01 20.78 27.15
N HIS A 280 -7.54 21.25 28.31
CA HIS A 280 -7.97 22.50 28.90
C HIS A 280 -6.91 23.58 28.70
N GLN A 281 -7.30 24.69 28.13
CA GLN A 281 -6.40 25.79 27.84
C GLN A 281 -6.94 27.12 28.38
N TRP A 282 -6.02 27.97 28.78
CA TRP A 282 -6.37 29.32 29.18
C TRP A 282 -6.67 30.20 27.97
N ARG A 283 -7.90 30.75 27.89
CA ARG A 283 -8.24 31.85 26.99
C ARG A 283 -8.49 33.10 27.84
N GLY A 284 -7.47 33.90 28.01
CA GLY A 284 -7.52 35.04 28.93
C GLY A 284 -7.67 34.55 30.39
N ARG A 285 -8.84 34.79 31.01
CA ARG A 285 -9.15 34.36 32.39
C ARG A 285 -10.11 33.17 32.46
N LYS A 286 -10.49 32.58 31.34
CA LYS A 286 -11.39 31.45 31.29
C LYS A 286 -10.65 30.19 30.81
N ILE A 287 -10.99 29.07 31.40
CA ILE A 287 -10.55 27.76 30.90
C ILE A 287 -11.52 27.32 29.81
N GLU A 288 -10.98 27.01 28.66
CA GLU A 288 -11.73 26.45 27.53
C GLU A 288 -11.35 25.00 27.33
N THR A 289 -12.36 24.17 27.10
CA THR A 289 -12.17 22.74 26.80
C THR A 289 -12.11 22.56 25.30
N ILE A 290 -11.04 21.92 24.81
CA ILE A 290 -10.79 21.70 23.39
C ILE A 290 -10.61 20.20 23.15
N ALA A 291 -11.33 19.65 22.18
CA ALA A 291 -11.06 18.33 21.66
C ALA A 291 -9.88 18.39 20.68
N PRO A 292 -8.76 17.69 20.94
CA PRO A 292 -7.60 17.75 20.06
C PRO A 292 -7.89 17.09 18.71
N ALA A 293 -7.43 17.70 17.61
CA ALA A 293 -7.50 17.07 16.28
C ALA A 293 -6.56 15.85 16.22
N SER A 294 -7.09 14.67 16.48
CA SER A 294 -6.34 13.42 16.50
C SER A 294 -7.22 12.26 16.04
N GLY A 295 -6.85 11.62 14.94
CA GLY A 295 -7.56 10.43 14.45
C GLY A 295 -7.64 9.31 15.50
N LEU A 296 -6.63 9.18 16.38
CA LEU A 296 -6.65 8.22 17.48
C LEU A 296 -7.74 8.55 18.50
N VAL A 297 -7.85 9.82 18.90
CA VAL A 297 -8.87 10.27 19.85
C VAL A 297 -10.26 10.08 19.25
N THR A 298 -10.46 10.54 18.02
CA THR A 298 -11.74 10.38 17.29
C THR A 298 -12.17 8.92 17.18
N ALA A 299 -11.21 8.00 17.08
CA ALA A 299 -11.49 6.56 17.01
C ALA A 299 -11.77 5.93 18.38
N LEU A 300 -11.05 6.35 19.44
CA LEU A 300 -11.18 5.74 20.77
C LEU A 300 -12.33 6.33 21.60
N GLU A 301 -12.67 7.59 21.41
CA GLU A 301 -13.70 8.27 22.18
C GLU A 301 -15.07 7.57 22.12
N PRO A 302 -15.60 7.16 20.94
CA PRO A 302 -16.84 6.39 20.88
C PRO A 302 -16.77 5.05 21.64
N ILE A 303 -15.58 4.46 21.71
CA ILE A 303 -15.37 3.21 22.45
C ILE A 303 -15.44 3.46 23.95
N MET A 304 -14.78 4.51 24.43
CA MET A 304 -14.80 4.87 25.83
C MET A 304 -16.19 5.30 26.31
N HIS A 305 -16.96 5.99 25.45
CA HIS A 305 -18.36 6.28 25.71
C HIS A 305 -19.21 5.00 25.85
N ALA A 306 -18.95 4.01 25.00
CA ALA A 306 -19.67 2.72 25.03
C ALA A 306 -19.26 1.85 26.22
N CYS A 307 -17.97 1.75 26.50
CA CYS A 307 -17.39 0.80 27.46
C CYS A 307 -17.27 1.37 28.88
N GLY A 308 -17.17 2.70 29.02
CA GLY A 308 -16.73 3.32 30.26
C GLY A 308 -15.27 2.98 30.59
N GLY A 309 -14.89 3.06 31.86
CA GLY A 309 -13.56 2.71 32.33
C GLY A 309 -12.64 3.90 32.54
N LEU A 310 -11.33 3.69 32.40
CA LEU A 310 -10.32 4.68 32.70
C LEU A 310 -9.39 4.88 31.49
N TRP A 311 -9.21 6.13 31.10
CA TRP A 311 -8.24 6.53 30.06
C TRP A 311 -7.05 7.24 30.72
N ILE A 312 -5.84 6.73 30.53
CA ILE A 312 -4.59 7.31 31.06
C ILE A 312 -3.88 8.00 29.87
N ALA A 313 -3.60 9.29 30.01
CA ALA A 313 -2.95 10.06 28.98
C ALA A 313 -2.06 11.17 29.53
N HIS A 314 -1.17 11.73 28.67
CA HIS A 314 -0.37 12.90 29.01
C HIS A 314 -1.25 14.15 29.04
N GLY A 315 -1.25 14.88 30.19
CA GLY A 315 -1.87 16.18 30.32
C GLY A 315 -1.00 17.25 29.64
N SER A 316 -1.45 17.76 28.51
CA SER A 316 -0.68 18.65 27.63
C SER A 316 -1.20 20.09 27.61
N GLY A 317 -2.40 20.35 28.15
CA GLY A 317 -2.99 21.66 28.24
C GLY A 317 -2.44 22.51 29.38
N ASP A 318 -2.29 23.79 29.14
CA ASP A 318 -1.76 24.75 30.12
C ASP A 318 -2.67 24.97 31.34
N ALA A 319 -3.98 24.61 31.20
CA ALA A 319 -4.96 24.64 32.29
C ALA A 319 -5.38 23.24 32.79
N ASP A 320 -4.74 22.18 32.34
CA ASP A 320 -5.13 20.80 32.69
C ASP A 320 -4.97 20.51 34.18
N ARG A 321 -3.94 21.11 34.82
CA ARG A 321 -3.68 20.92 36.27
C ARG A 321 -4.76 21.52 37.14
N GLU A 322 -5.44 22.56 36.72
CA GLU A 322 -6.50 23.22 37.46
C GLU A 322 -7.87 22.51 37.33
N THR A 323 -7.96 21.54 36.42
CA THR A 323 -9.22 20.86 36.10
C THR A 323 -9.30 19.43 36.62
N VAL A 324 -8.27 18.93 37.25
CA VAL A 324 -8.21 17.59 37.82
C VAL A 324 -8.43 17.59 39.33
N ASP A 325 -8.87 16.43 39.85
CA ASP A 325 -8.93 16.21 41.30
C ASP A 325 -7.55 15.91 41.90
N SER A 326 -7.54 15.60 43.22
CA SER A 326 -6.31 15.26 43.97
C SER A 326 -5.62 13.97 43.53
N GLN A 327 -6.24 13.20 42.64
CA GLN A 327 -5.71 11.97 42.02
C GLN A 327 -5.40 12.16 40.52
N ASP A 328 -5.28 13.40 40.06
CA ASP A 328 -5.04 13.79 38.68
C ASP A 328 -6.14 13.28 37.70
N LYS A 329 -7.39 13.20 38.15
CA LYS A 329 -8.53 12.66 37.40
C LYS A 329 -9.55 13.72 37.06
N VAL A 330 -10.22 13.54 35.92
CA VAL A 330 -11.39 14.32 35.48
C VAL A 330 -12.38 13.42 34.78
N GLY A 331 -13.69 13.64 35.01
CA GLY A 331 -14.75 12.96 34.28
C GLY A 331 -14.87 13.49 32.84
N VAL A 332 -15.17 12.62 31.89
CA VAL A 332 -15.30 12.97 30.46
C VAL A 332 -16.62 12.43 29.90
N PRO A 333 -17.44 13.28 29.23
CA PRO A 333 -17.34 14.75 29.22
C PRO A 333 -17.61 15.35 30.61
N PRO A 334 -17.13 16.57 30.89
CA PRO A 334 -17.26 17.14 32.25
C PRO A 334 -18.70 17.30 32.75
N GLU A 335 -19.65 17.58 31.85
CA GLU A 335 -21.06 17.81 32.21
C GLU A 335 -21.80 16.50 32.54
N GLN A 336 -21.44 15.41 31.85
CA GLN A 336 -22.07 14.09 32.04
C GLN A 336 -21.02 12.99 31.82
N PRO A 337 -20.21 12.66 32.83
CA PRO A 337 -19.11 11.74 32.69
C PRO A 337 -19.55 10.33 32.26
N ALA A 338 -19.05 9.87 31.12
CA ALA A 338 -19.17 8.50 30.63
C ALA A 338 -17.99 7.62 31.05
N TYR A 339 -16.83 8.23 31.22
CA TYR A 339 -15.58 7.57 31.64
C TYR A 339 -14.68 8.55 32.42
N THR A 340 -13.58 8.06 32.96
CA THR A 340 -12.61 8.87 33.71
C THR A 340 -11.32 9.02 32.90
N LEU A 341 -10.79 10.25 32.83
CA LEU A 341 -9.44 10.54 32.32
C LEU A 341 -8.49 10.73 33.51
N ARG A 342 -7.40 9.97 33.55
CA ARG A 342 -6.26 10.15 34.44
C ARG A 342 -5.11 10.79 33.68
N ARG A 343 -4.63 11.93 34.14
CA ARG A 343 -3.50 12.64 33.52
C ARG A 343 -2.17 12.23 34.12
N VAL A 344 -1.17 12.07 33.26
CA VAL A 344 0.24 11.87 33.63
C VAL A 344 1.01 13.11 33.24
N TRP A 345 1.74 13.65 34.18
CA TRP A 345 2.49 14.90 34.00
C TRP A 345 3.91 14.61 33.55
N LEU A 346 4.32 15.20 32.45
CA LEU A 346 5.68 15.17 31.94
C LEU A 346 6.35 16.52 32.13
N THR A 347 7.67 16.53 32.39
CA THR A 347 8.47 17.73 32.28
C THR A 347 8.74 18.06 30.80
N LYS A 348 9.19 19.28 30.54
CA LYS A 348 9.54 19.68 29.17
C LYS A 348 10.64 18.80 28.58
N GLU A 349 11.66 18.48 29.38
CA GLU A 349 12.79 17.62 29.00
C GLU A 349 12.33 16.18 28.70
N GLU A 350 11.38 15.67 29.49
CA GLU A 350 10.78 14.35 29.24
C GLU A 350 9.97 14.35 27.95
N GLU A 351 9.14 15.36 27.71
CA GLU A 351 8.37 15.49 26.48
C GLU A 351 9.29 15.64 25.25
N ASP A 352 10.31 16.49 25.34
CA ASP A 352 11.27 16.74 24.27
C ASP A 352 12.03 15.44 23.89
N GLY A 353 12.53 14.69 24.86
CA GLY A 353 13.25 13.46 24.61
C GLY A 353 12.35 12.30 24.19
N TYR A 354 11.23 12.08 24.89
CA TYR A 354 10.32 10.98 24.65
C TYR A 354 9.49 11.16 23.38
N TYR A 355 8.73 12.28 23.30
CA TYR A 355 7.78 12.48 22.23
C TYR A 355 8.44 13.04 20.98
N TYR A 356 9.12 14.19 21.08
CA TYR A 356 9.74 14.80 19.90
C TYR A 356 10.97 14.02 19.46
N GLY A 357 11.86 13.62 20.36
CA GLY A 357 13.09 12.90 20.06
C GLY A 357 12.84 11.45 19.66
N PHE A 358 12.74 10.54 20.62
CA PHE A 358 12.74 9.11 20.31
C PHE A 358 11.54 8.66 19.48
N ALA A 359 10.33 9.10 19.84
CA ALA A 359 9.13 8.69 19.13
C ALA A 359 9.05 9.29 17.71
N ASN A 360 9.28 10.62 17.55
CA ASN A 360 8.96 11.32 16.31
C ASN A 360 10.17 11.65 15.42
N GLU A 361 11.38 11.76 15.94
CA GLU A 361 12.61 11.80 15.13
C GLU A 361 13.24 10.41 14.93
N GLY A 362 12.94 9.43 15.80
CA GLY A 362 13.43 8.06 15.71
C GLY A 362 12.46 7.10 15.09
N LEU A 363 11.44 6.64 15.83
CA LEU A 363 10.52 5.57 15.41
C LEU A 363 9.61 5.96 14.24
N TRP A 364 9.11 7.18 14.21
CA TRP A 364 8.19 7.63 13.16
C TRP A 364 8.80 7.51 11.76
N PRO A 365 9.97 8.14 11.44
CA PRO A 365 10.58 7.98 10.13
C PRO A 365 11.05 6.56 9.85
N LEU A 366 11.53 5.82 10.87
CA LEU A 366 11.93 4.44 10.75
C LEU A 366 10.78 3.55 10.25
N CYS A 367 9.62 3.66 10.89
CA CYS A 367 8.48 2.80 10.60
C CYS A 367 7.77 3.17 9.30
N HIS A 368 7.75 4.43 8.90
CA HIS A 368 7.08 4.88 7.67
C HIS A 368 7.93 4.70 6.41
N ILE A 369 9.22 4.43 6.51
CA ILE A 369 10.13 4.26 5.34
C ILE A 369 9.99 5.40 4.32
N ALA A 370 9.74 6.62 4.80
CA ALA A 370 9.54 7.80 3.94
C ALA A 370 10.86 8.44 3.50
N HIS A 371 11.95 7.68 3.51
CA HIS A 371 13.32 8.11 3.17
C HIS A 371 13.85 9.30 3.97
N THR A 372 13.20 9.62 5.08
CA THR A 372 13.72 10.54 6.09
C THR A 372 14.57 9.76 7.08
N ARG A 373 15.82 10.18 7.25
CA ARG A 373 16.77 9.47 8.12
C ARG A 373 16.34 9.56 9.58
N PRO A 374 16.12 8.42 10.27
CA PRO A 374 15.84 8.41 11.70
C PRO A 374 17.02 8.97 12.52
N VAL A 375 16.70 9.65 13.61
CA VAL A 375 17.69 10.19 14.55
C VAL A 375 17.52 9.46 15.89
N PHE A 376 18.60 8.85 16.37
CA PHE A 376 18.62 8.12 17.63
C PHE A 376 19.67 8.74 18.57
N ARG A 377 19.22 9.26 19.72
CA ARG A 377 20.07 9.81 20.78
C ARG A 377 19.84 9.02 22.07
N ALA A 378 20.92 8.73 22.81
CA ALA A 378 20.84 8.01 24.08
C ALA A 378 20.02 8.77 25.14
N SER A 379 20.05 10.10 25.12
CA SER A 379 19.24 10.97 25.99
C SER A 379 17.74 10.76 25.73
N ASP A 380 17.35 10.71 24.44
CA ASP A 380 15.96 10.56 24.06
C ASP A 380 15.42 9.16 24.41
N TRP A 381 16.27 8.14 24.26
CA TRP A 381 15.98 6.80 24.73
C TRP A 381 15.79 6.74 26.25
N ALA A 382 16.65 7.42 27.02
CA ALA A 382 16.52 7.48 28.46
C ALA A 382 15.19 8.13 28.87
N ALA A 383 14.81 9.24 28.23
CA ALA A 383 13.52 9.89 28.45
C ALA A 383 12.33 8.97 28.05
N TYR A 384 12.45 8.25 26.93
CA TYR A 384 11.43 7.29 26.48
C TYR A 384 11.20 6.18 27.51
N ARG A 385 12.26 5.62 28.07
CA ARG A 385 12.18 4.63 29.16
C ARG A 385 11.51 5.21 30.40
N GLN A 386 11.98 6.38 30.85
CA GLN A 386 11.47 7.05 32.07
C GLN A 386 9.97 7.35 31.94
N VAL A 387 9.51 7.84 30.77
CA VAL A 387 8.09 8.13 30.54
C VAL A 387 7.27 6.84 30.52
N ASN A 388 7.74 5.77 29.86
CA ASN A 388 7.06 4.47 29.91
C ASN A 388 6.94 3.95 31.36
N GLU A 389 7.97 4.13 32.21
CA GLU A 389 7.90 3.79 33.62
C GLU A 389 6.89 4.64 34.41
N LYS A 390 6.79 5.95 34.12
CA LYS A 390 5.77 6.82 34.74
C LYS A 390 4.36 6.34 34.40
N PHE A 391 4.09 6.04 33.13
CA PHE A 391 2.80 5.51 32.71
C PHE A 391 2.51 4.13 33.29
N ALA A 392 3.52 3.26 33.40
CA ALA A 392 3.39 1.97 34.07
C ALA A 392 2.97 2.14 35.53
N ASN A 393 3.61 3.04 36.25
CA ASN A 393 3.29 3.31 37.65
C ASN A 393 1.87 3.86 37.81
N ALA A 394 1.47 4.83 37.01
CA ALA A 394 0.09 5.37 36.99
C ALA A 394 -0.96 4.28 36.71
N LEU A 395 -0.69 3.43 35.70
CA LEU A 395 -1.61 2.33 35.35
C LEU A 395 -1.68 1.29 36.48
N LEU A 396 -0.56 0.92 37.08
CA LEU A 396 -0.51 -0.04 38.18
C LEU A 396 -1.23 0.47 39.43
N GLU A 397 -1.18 1.78 39.69
CA GLU A 397 -1.99 2.40 40.77
C GLU A 397 -3.48 2.24 40.52
N GLU A 398 -3.93 2.53 39.31
CA GLU A 398 -5.35 2.45 38.95
C GLU A 398 -5.88 1.01 38.92
N MET A 399 -5.03 0.05 38.60
CA MET A 399 -5.40 -1.37 38.59
C MET A 399 -5.43 -2.02 39.96
N ARG A 400 -5.08 -1.29 41.07
CA ARG A 400 -5.14 -1.83 42.42
C ARG A 400 -6.55 -2.29 42.76
N GLY A 401 -6.68 -3.52 43.26
CA GLY A 401 -7.96 -4.10 43.63
C GLY A 401 -8.79 -4.68 42.46
N THR A 402 -8.35 -4.50 41.22
CA THR A 402 -8.99 -5.13 40.06
C THR A 402 -8.32 -6.47 39.76
N GLU A 403 -9.07 -7.56 39.77
CA GLU A 403 -8.57 -8.87 39.34
C GLU A 403 -8.60 -8.98 37.82
N ARG A 404 -7.53 -9.49 37.23
CA ARG A 404 -7.40 -9.72 35.77
C ARG A 404 -7.80 -8.50 34.94
N PRO A 405 -7.20 -7.32 35.16
CA PRO A 405 -7.58 -6.09 34.46
C PRO A 405 -7.31 -6.22 32.96
N TYR A 406 -8.22 -5.63 32.15
CA TYR A 406 -8.06 -5.50 30.73
C TYR A 406 -7.41 -4.17 30.39
N VAL A 407 -6.26 -4.22 29.70
CA VAL A 407 -5.47 -3.04 29.36
C VAL A 407 -5.31 -2.93 27.84
N LEU A 408 -5.67 -1.79 27.29
CA LEU A 408 -5.53 -1.47 25.87
C LEU A 408 -4.51 -0.33 25.70
N ILE A 409 -3.29 -0.67 25.36
CA ILE A 409 -2.19 0.29 25.16
C ILE A 409 -2.17 0.72 23.69
N GLN A 410 -2.06 2.03 23.47
CA GLN A 410 -2.13 2.61 22.12
C GLN A 410 -0.78 3.16 21.69
N ASP A 411 -0.33 2.64 20.53
CA ASP A 411 0.68 3.21 19.67
C ASP A 411 2.14 3.10 20.13
N TYR A 412 3.04 3.47 19.23
CA TYR A 412 4.50 3.34 19.32
C TYR A 412 5.15 4.15 20.46
N HIS A 413 4.40 4.99 21.10
CA HIS A 413 4.86 5.74 22.26
C HIS A 413 5.13 4.84 23.48
N PHE A 414 4.51 3.68 23.52
CA PHE A 414 4.47 2.79 24.69
C PHE A 414 4.97 1.37 24.40
N ALA A 415 6.01 1.24 23.56
CA ALA A 415 6.56 -0.08 23.24
C ALA A 415 7.09 -0.85 24.46
N LEU A 416 7.54 -0.17 25.53
CA LEU A 416 8.05 -0.81 26.71
C LEU A 416 6.99 -1.09 27.78
N LEU A 417 5.86 -0.38 27.72
CA LEU A 417 4.81 -0.41 28.73
C LEU A 417 4.22 -1.81 28.97
N PRO A 418 3.93 -2.64 27.91
CA PRO A 418 3.37 -3.96 28.15
C PRO A 418 4.20 -4.83 29.08
N ARG A 419 5.52 -4.86 28.86
CA ARG A 419 6.43 -5.64 29.70
C ARG A 419 6.50 -5.08 31.11
N LEU A 420 6.65 -3.76 31.28
CA LEU A 420 6.73 -3.10 32.58
C LEU A 420 5.49 -3.38 33.45
N VAL A 421 4.33 -3.49 32.84
CA VAL A 421 3.08 -3.84 33.51
C VAL A 421 3.00 -5.34 33.77
N LYS A 422 3.32 -6.19 32.79
CA LYS A 422 3.20 -7.64 32.89
C LYS A 422 4.08 -8.25 33.97
N GLU A 423 5.28 -7.72 34.14
CA GLU A 423 6.22 -8.13 35.21
C GLU A 423 5.67 -7.91 36.63
N ARG A 424 4.85 -6.85 36.81
CA ARG A 424 4.28 -6.49 38.11
C ARG A 424 2.85 -7.01 38.30
N ARG A 425 2.13 -7.23 37.21
CA ARG A 425 0.75 -7.74 37.16
C ARG A 425 0.64 -8.83 36.09
N PRO A 426 1.15 -10.03 36.36
CA PRO A 426 1.08 -11.17 35.43
C PRO A 426 -0.35 -11.58 35.07
N ASP A 427 -1.34 -11.27 35.93
CA ASP A 427 -2.76 -11.53 35.71
C ASP A 427 -3.42 -10.56 34.73
N ALA A 428 -2.80 -9.40 34.44
CA ALA A 428 -3.36 -8.42 33.51
C ALA A 428 -3.41 -8.97 32.09
N ARG A 429 -4.49 -8.69 31.37
CA ARG A 429 -4.67 -8.98 29.96
C ARG A 429 -4.38 -7.73 29.16
N ILE A 430 -3.26 -7.74 28.42
CA ILE A 430 -2.71 -6.56 27.79
C ILE A 430 -2.76 -6.72 26.27
N ALA A 431 -3.44 -5.80 25.60
CA ALA A 431 -3.32 -5.59 24.18
C ALA A 431 -2.51 -4.31 23.90
N LEU A 432 -1.54 -4.41 23.03
CA LEU A 432 -0.84 -3.27 22.42
C LEU A 432 -1.31 -3.10 20.98
N PHE A 433 -1.86 -1.94 20.66
CA PHE A 433 -2.23 -1.62 19.29
C PHE A 433 -1.25 -0.62 18.69
N TRP A 434 -0.58 -1.03 17.61
CA TRP A 434 0.44 -0.25 16.93
C TRP A 434 -0.14 0.40 15.68
N HIS A 435 -0.31 1.74 15.70
CA HIS A 435 -1.05 2.46 14.64
C HIS A 435 -0.21 2.82 13.42
N ILE A 436 1.10 2.85 13.53
CA ILE A 436 1.99 3.16 12.41
C ILE A 436 2.40 1.88 11.66
N PRO A 437 2.93 1.97 10.44
CA PRO A 437 3.44 0.80 9.75
C PRO A 437 4.52 0.08 10.57
N TRP A 438 4.65 -1.24 10.39
CA TRP A 438 5.83 -1.96 10.84
C TRP A 438 6.68 -2.28 9.60
N PRO A 439 7.95 -1.80 9.53
CA PRO A 439 8.82 -1.97 8.38
C PRO A 439 9.36 -3.41 8.31
N ASN A 440 10.11 -3.71 7.24
CA ASN A 440 10.84 -4.97 7.17
C ASN A 440 11.97 -5.05 8.23
N PRO A 441 12.48 -6.25 8.52
CA PRO A 441 13.51 -6.44 9.55
C PRO A 441 14.79 -5.65 9.31
N GLU A 442 15.21 -5.47 8.06
CA GLU A 442 16.41 -4.73 7.71
C GLU A 442 16.28 -3.26 8.07
N ALA A 443 15.11 -2.66 7.78
CA ALA A 443 14.86 -1.27 8.13
C ALA A 443 14.76 -1.09 9.65
N PHE A 444 14.01 -1.97 10.35
CA PHE A 444 13.90 -1.87 11.81
C PHE A 444 15.22 -2.14 12.53
N GLY A 445 16.09 -2.96 11.93
CA GLY A 445 17.39 -3.36 12.44
C GLY A 445 18.38 -2.20 12.66
N ILE A 446 18.13 -1.02 12.07
CA ILE A 446 18.98 0.16 12.34
C ILE A 446 18.69 0.83 13.68
N CYS A 447 17.59 0.46 14.37
CA CYS A 447 17.28 0.98 15.71
C CYS A 447 18.28 0.41 16.73
N PRO A 448 19.03 1.26 17.45
CA PRO A 448 20.03 0.77 18.43
C PRO A 448 19.42 -0.05 19.57
N TRP A 449 18.17 0.22 19.91
CA TRP A 449 17.43 -0.44 21.01
C TRP A 449 16.34 -1.37 20.48
N GLN A 450 16.59 -2.00 19.32
CA GLN A 450 15.67 -2.92 18.68
C GLN A 450 15.20 -4.04 19.62
N GLN A 451 16.14 -4.67 20.32
CA GLN A 451 15.81 -5.80 21.19
C GLN A 451 14.95 -5.37 22.37
N GLU A 452 15.28 -4.26 23.02
CA GLU A 452 14.53 -3.75 24.16
C GLU A 452 13.10 -3.36 23.77
N ILE A 453 12.92 -2.76 22.60
CA ILE A 453 11.58 -2.45 22.06
C ILE A 453 10.78 -3.72 21.84
N LEU A 454 11.35 -4.70 21.14
CA LEU A 454 10.68 -5.97 20.85
C LEU A 454 10.32 -6.71 22.14
N LEU A 455 11.26 -6.81 23.10
CA LEU A 455 11.03 -7.41 24.40
C LEU A 455 9.96 -6.67 25.20
N GLY A 456 9.94 -5.35 25.09
CA GLY A 456 8.89 -4.52 25.69
C GLY A 456 7.51 -4.82 25.15
N MET A 457 7.38 -4.86 23.82
CA MET A 457 6.13 -5.16 23.12
C MET A 457 5.64 -6.59 23.41
N LEU A 458 6.56 -7.57 23.45
CA LEU A 458 6.24 -8.97 23.74
C LEU A 458 5.80 -9.24 25.20
N GLY A 459 5.73 -8.22 26.05
CA GLY A 459 5.01 -8.27 27.30
C GLY A 459 3.49 -8.23 27.15
N ALA A 460 2.97 -7.90 25.98
CA ALA A 460 1.55 -7.96 25.69
C ALA A 460 1.07 -9.41 25.40
N ASP A 461 -0.19 -9.69 25.67
CA ASP A 461 -0.84 -10.94 25.26
C ASP A 461 -1.27 -10.88 23.81
N LEU A 462 -1.59 -9.68 23.32
CA LEU A 462 -2.01 -9.40 21.97
C LEU A 462 -1.34 -8.15 21.42
N ILE A 463 -0.75 -8.24 20.25
CA ILE A 463 -0.27 -7.09 19.48
C ILE A 463 -1.14 -6.97 18.24
N GLY A 464 -1.78 -5.80 18.08
CA GLY A 464 -2.59 -5.47 16.92
C GLY A 464 -1.88 -4.54 15.96
N PHE A 465 -1.95 -4.85 14.66
CA PHE A 465 -1.61 -3.96 13.57
C PHE A 465 -2.82 -3.75 12.67
N HIS A 466 -2.75 -2.82 11.72
CA HIS A 466 -3.87 -2.62 10.81
C HIS A 466 -3.99 -3.68 9.72
N ILE A 467 -2.88 -4.15 9.20
CA ILE A 467 -2.84 -5.05 8.02
C ILE A 467 -1.91 -6.25 8.26
N GLN A 468 -2.21 -7.35 7.59
CA GLN A 468 -1.49 -8.61 7.74
C GLN A 468 0.01 -8.49 7.43
N SER A 469 0.39 -7.64 6.46
CA SER A 469 1.81 -7.48 6.11
C SER A 469 2.64 -6.89 7.25
N HIS A 470 2.07 -6.00 8.07
CA HIS A 470 2.76 -5.47 9.24
C HIS A 470 2.92 -6.54 10.33
N CYS A 471 1.93 -7.42 10.50
CA CYS A 471 2.05 -8.58 11.40
C CYS A 471 3.19 -9.50 10.95
N ASN A 472 3.25 -9.81 9.65
CA ASN A 472 4.30 -10.66 9.09
C ASN A 472 5.69 -10.05 9.26
N ASN A 473 5.83 -8.76 8.96
CA ASN A 473 7.09 -8.03 9.14
C ASN A 473 7.53 -8.01 10.61
N PHE A 474 6.58 -7.82 11.54
CA PHE A 474 6.88 -7.87 12.98
C PHE A 474 7.38 -9.24 13.40
N LEU A 475 6.68 -10.32 13.03
CA LEU A 475 7.09 -11.68 13.34
C LEU A 475 8.47 -12.02 12.75
N GLU A 476 8.76 -11.56 11.54
CA GLU A 476 10.06 -11.74 10.92
C GLU A 476 11.15 -10.91 11.61
N THR A 477 10.82 -9.71 12.09
CA THR A 477 11.74 -8.88 12.87
C THR A 477 12.09 -9.57 14.19
N VAL A 478 11.11 -10.13 14.87
CA VAL A 478 11.31 -10.88 16.12
C VAL A 478 12.20 -12.11 15.89
N ASP A 479 11.90 -12.89 14.85
CA ASP A 479 12.63 -14.12 14.48
C ASP A 479 14.13 -13.88 14.24
N ARG A 480 14.46 -12.68 13.71
CA ARG A 480 15.86 -12.30 13.43
C ARG A 480 16.57 -11.63 14.59
N ALA A 481 15.85 -10.90 15.43
CA ALA A 481 16.47 -10.00 16.40
C ALA A 481 16.60 -10.58 17.79
N ILE A 482 15.75 -11.51 18.18
CA ILE A 482 15.72 -12.08 19.54
C ILE A 482 15.51 -13.60 19.50
N GLU A 483 15.96 -14.28 20.56
CA GLU A 483 15.70 -15.68 20.74
C GLU A 483 14.26 -15.90 21.22
N ALA A 484 13.41 -16.38 20.32
CA ALA A 484 12.00 -16.70 20.56
C ALA A 484 11.52 -17.74 19.54
N ARG A 485 10.50 -18.50 19.90
CA ARG A 485 9.84 -19.40 18.93
C ARG A 485 8.69 -18.67 18.25
N VAL A 486 8.82 -18.39 16.96
CA VAL A 486 7.77 -17.80 16.15
C VAL A 486 6.87 -18.90 15.56
N ASP A 487 5.62 -18.92 15.98
CA ASP A 487 4.57 -19.76 15.42
C ASP A 487 3.83 -19.01 14.32
N ARG A 488 4.21 -19.27 13.07
CA ARG A 488 3.65 -18.58 11.90
C ARG A 488 2.22 -19.03 11.57
N GLU A 489 1.81 -20.21 12.00
CA GLU A 489 0.45 -20.72 11.76
C GLU A 489 -0.56 -20.08 12.70
N ARG A 490 -0.18 -19.85 13.95
CA ARG A 490 -1.02 -19.21 14.98
C ARG A 490 -0.76 -17.72 15.11
N PHE A 491 0.18 -17.17 14.34
CA PHE A 491 0.62 -15.79 14.45
C PHE A 491 1.04 -15.43 15.89
N GLY A 492 1.81 -16.30 16.52
CA GLY A 492 2.22 -16.18 17.91
C GLY A 492 3.73 -16.16 18.07
N VAL A 493 4.20 -15.48 19.11
CA VAL A 493 5.59 -15.51 19.57
C VAL A 493 5.59 -16.14 20.95
N VAL A 494 6.29 -17.26 21.09
CA VAL A 494 6.43 -17.99 22.36
C VAL A 494 7.79 -17.72 22.95
N ARG A 495 7.81 -17.17 24.17
CA ARG A 495 9.02 -16.92 24.95
C ARG A 495 8.84 -17.41 26.38
N GLY A 496 9.58 -18.44 26.76
CA GLY A 496 9.35 -19.13 28.01
C GLY A 496 7.93 -19.72 28.09
N ARG A 497 7.14 -19.25 29.06
CA ARG A 497 5.73 -19.67 29.22
C ARG A 497 4.74 -18.63 28.70
N HIS A 498 5.21 -17.48 28.20
CA HIS A 498 4.36 -16.43 27.67
C HIS A 498 4.21 -16.56 26.16
N THR A 499 3.00 -16.37 25.68
CA THR A 499 2.70 -16.32 24.25
C THR A 499 2.05 -14.98 23.92
N THR A 500 2.65 -14.25 23.00
CA THR A 500 2.10 -13.01 22.43
C THR A 500 1.51 -13.33 21.06
N TYR A 501 0.24 -13.05 20.85
CA TYR A 501 -0.41 -13.17 19.55
C TYR A 501 -0.29 -11.87 18.76
N VAL A 502 -0.11 -11.97 17.45
CA VAL A 502 0.09 -10.83 16.55
C VAL A 502 -0.95 -10.89 15.43
N LYS A 503 -1.94 -10.00 15.45
CA LYS A 503 -3.09 -10.09 14.56
C LYS A 503 -3.45 -8.76 13.89
N PRO A 504 -4.04 -8.79 12.68
CA PRO A 504 -4.50 -7.58 12.01
C PRO A 504 -5.91 -7.19 12.51
N PHE A 505 -6.05 -5.92 12.87
CA PHE A 505 -7.31 -5.28 13.20
C PHE A 505 -7.36 -3.92 12.49
N PRO A 506 -7.93 -3.83 11.29
CA PRO A 506 -7.99 -2.57 10.56
C PRO A 506 -8.93 -1.59 11.26
N ILE A 507 -8.36 -0.53 11.85
CA ILE A 507 -9.14 0.52 12.53
C ILE A 507 -10.02 1.27 11.54
N SER A 508 -11.16 1.76 12.00
CA SER A 508 -12.11 2.49 11.18
C SER A 508 -12.64 3.74 11.88
N VAL A 509 -13.69 4.30 11.32
CA VAL A 509 -14.37 5.49 11.82
C VAL A 509 -15.82 5.15 12.24
N ASN A 510 -16.44 6.06 12.98
CA ASN A 510 -17.90 6.00 13.18
C ASN A 510 -18.59 6.55 11.91
N PRO A 511 -19.34 5.75 11.15
CA PRO A 511 -19.97 6.19 9.90
C PRO A 511 -21.12 7.19 10.11
N GLU A 512 -21.63 7.32 11.35
CA GLU A 512 -22.76 8.19 11.70
C GLU A 512 -22.32 9.53 12.34
N ALA A 513 -21.03 9.79 12.44
CA ALA A 513 -20.47 10.97 13.10
C ALA A 513 -20.61 12.26 12.29
N ALA A 514 -21.75 12.50 11.63
CA ALA A 514 -22.00 13.74 10.90
C ALA A 514 -22.26 14.88 11.90
N PRO A 515 -21.51 16.00 11.80
CA PRO A 515 -21.78 17.18 12.64
C PRO A 515 -23.17 17.78 12.34
N ALA A 516 -23.93 18.10 13.39
CA ALA A 516 -25.30 18.64 13.27
C ALA A 516 -25.37 19.98 12.52
N ASP A 517 -24.30 20.78 12.53
CA ASP A 517 -24.27 22.17 12.04
C ASP A 517 -23.60 22.35 10.66
N ALA A 518 -23.20 21.31 9.97
CA ALA A 518 -22.50 21.37 8.68
C ALA A 518 -23.45 21.71 7.51
N ARG A 519 -24.03 22.91 7.48
CA ARG A 519 -25.03 23.37 6.49
C ARG A 519 -24.50 24.27 5.39
N VAL A 520 -23.20 24.28 5.14
CA VAL A 520 -22.64 25.08 4.03
C VAL A 520 -23.03 24.42 2.71
N SER A 521 -23.60 25.19 1.79
CA SER A 521 -23.98 24.68 0.46
C SER A 521 -22.76 24.58 -0.47
N ARG A 522 -22.84 23.72 -1.50
CA ARG A 522 -21.79 23.62 -2.51
C ARG A 522 -21.58 24.96 -3.24
N GLU A 523 -22.67 25.65 -3.55
CA GLU A 523 -22.62 26.95 -4.23
C GLU A 523 -21.84 27.98 -3.43
N GLU A 524 -22.00 28.01 -2.11
CA GLU A 524 -21.25 28.89 -1.23
C GLU A 524 -19.76 28.56 -1.26
N LEU A 525 -19.39 27.26 -1.14
CA LEU A 525 -17.98 26.83 -1.22
C LEU A 525 -17.33 27.21 -2.56
N LEU A 526 -18.01 26.96 -3.67
CA LEU A 526 -17.47 27.25 -5.00
C LEU A 526 -17.37 28.77 -5.29
N LYS A 527 -18.26 29.58 -4.76
CA LYS A 527 -18.27 31.00 -4.95
C LYS A 527 -17.00 31.69 -4.47
N ASP A 528 -16.46 31.19 -3.37
CA ASP A 528 -15.24 31.77 -2.76
C ASP A 528 -13.95 31.33 -3.52
N LEU A 529 -14.05 30.29 -4.40
CA LEU A 529 -12.93 29.75 -5.15
C LEU A 529 -12.70 30.41 -6.53
N GLY A 530 -13.64 31.21 -7.00
CA GLY A 530 -13.57 31.91 -8.29
C GLY A 530 -14.76 31.63 -9.20
N SER A 531 -15.07 32.59 -10.06
CA SER A 531 -16.16 32.46 -11.05
C SER A 531 -15.72 31.45 -12.12
N GLY A 532 -16.41 30.33 -12.25
CA GLY A 532 -16.14 29.28 -13.26
C GLY A 532 -15.63 27.97 -12.70
N VAL A 533 -15.39 27.87 -11.40
CA VAL A 533 -15.02 26.58 -10.77
C VAL A 533 -16.23 25.65 -10.77
N GLU A 534 -16.06 24.51 -11.42
CA GLU A 534 -17.07 23.46 -11.55
C GLU A 534 -16.76 22.25 -10.65
N PHE A 535 -15.48 21.95 -10.49
CA PHE A 535 -15.00 20.77 -9.77
C PHE A 535 -14.13 21.17 -8.57
N LEU A 536 -14.40 20.51 -7.44
CA LEU A 536 -13.70 20.72 -6.20
C LEU A 536 -12.92 19.47 -5.82
N GLY A 537 -11.59 19.60 -5.71
CA GLY A 537 -10.74 18.60 -5.08
C GLY A 537 -10.45 18.98 -3.63
N VAL A 538 -10.26 17.99 -2.76
CA VAL A 538 -9.89 18.19 -1.37
C VAL A 538 -8.75 17.29 -0.92
N GLY A 539 -7.87 17.86 -0.10
CA GLY A 539 -6.86 17.15 0.70
C GLY A 539 -6.97 17.60 2.15
N VAL A 540 -6.87 16.68 3.07
CA VAL A 540 -6.90 16.96 4.50
C VAL A 540 -5.81 16.16 5.17
N ASP A 541 -4.80 16.84 5.70
CA ASP A 541 -3.69 16.18 6.37
C ASP A 541 -3.06 17.10 7.45
N ARG A 542 -2.34 16.46 8.35
CA ARG A 542 -1.34 17.21 9.11
C ARG A 542 -0.14 17.48 8.21
N ILE A 543 0.55 18.61 8.42
CA ILE A 543 1.80 18.90 7.72
C ILE A 543 2.85 17.91 8.21
N ASP A 544 2.98 16.80 7.48
CA ASP A 544 3.86 15.67 7.80
C ASP A 544 4.44 15.09 6.49
N TYR A 545 5.74 14.89 6.46
CA TYR A 545 6.44 14.40 5.26
C TYR A 545 5.98 13.01 4.80
N THR A 546 5.30 12.24 5.66
CA THR A 546 4.73 10.94 5.30
C THR A 546 3.45 11.06 4.46
N LYS A 547 2.84 12.24 4.40
CA LYS A 547 1.52 12.46 3.78
C LYS A 547 1.58 12.77 2.28
N GLY A 548 2.78 13.01 1.73
CA GLY A 548 2.95 13.24 0.30
C GLY A 548 2.27 14.54 -0.19
N ILE A 549 2.29 15.58 0.65
CA ILE A 549 1.65 16.88 0.33
C ILE A 549 2.33 17.55 -0.87
N LEU A 550 3.66 17.52 -0.91
CA LEU A 550 4.43 18.09 -2.02
C LEU A 550 4.21 17.33 -3.33
N GLU A 551 4.16 16.00 -3.25
CA GLU A 551 3.85 15.12 -4.38
C GLU A 551 2.44 15.41 -4.91
N ARG A 552 1.48 15.63 -4.01
CA ARG A 552 0.09 16.03 -4.33
C ARG A 552 0.07 17.35 -5.07
N PHE A 553 0.77 18.37 -4.59
CA PHE A 553 0.83 19.68 -5.24
C PHE A 553 1.47 19.61 -6.63
N ARG A 554 2.55 18.85 -6.79
CA ARG A 554 3.18 18.59 -8.09
C ARG A 554 2.23 17.84 -9.04
N ALA A 555 1.43 16.92 -8.52
CA ALA A 555 0.45 16.20 -9.33
C ALA A 555 -0.68 17.11 -9.82
N ILE A 556 -1.13 18.08 -8.99
CA ILE A 556 -2.11 19.08 -9.36
C ILE A 556 -1.52 20.04 -10.43
N GLU A 557 -0.29 20.51 -10.25
CA GLU A 557 0.41 21.29 -11.27
C GLU A 557 0.48 20.51 -12.58
N ARG A 558 0.94 19.25 -12.52
CA ARG A 558 1.06 18.37 -13.68
C ARG A 558 -0.26 18.10 -14.37
N PHE A 559 -1.35 18.01 -13.62
CA PHE A 559 -2.70 17.89 -14.17
C PHE A 559 -3.06 19.10 -15.03
N PHE A 560 -2.83 20.34 -14.56
CA PHE A 560 -3.11 21.54 -15.34
C PHE A 560 -2.16 21.78 -16.51
N GLU A 561 -0.96 21.21 -16.47
CA GLU A 561 -0.04 21.20 -17.62
C GLU A 561 -0.52 20.27 -18.72
N ARG A 562 -0.97 19.07 -18.35
CA ARG A 562 -1.44 18.05 -19.30
C ARG A 562 -2.83 18.34 -19.85
N TYR A 563 -3.68 18.94 -19.02
CA TYR A 563 -5.09 19.16 -19.31
C TYR A 563 -5.46 20.64 -19.10
N PRO A 564 -4.97 21.54 -19.95
CA PRO A 564 -5.16 23.00 -19.79
C PRO A 564 -6.62 23.44 -19.84
N ASP A 565 -7.51 22.65 -20.46
CA ASP A 565 -8.94 22.92 -20.56
C ASP A 565 -9.67 22.90 -19.19
N TYR A 566 -9.04 22.32 -18.17
CA TYR A 566 -9.55 22.31 -16.79
C TYR A 566 -9.10 23.52 -15.98
N ARG A 567 -8.25 24.39 -16.52
CA ARG A 567 -7.85 25.64 -15.82
C ARG A 567 -9.09 26.50 -15.59
N GLN A 568 -9.17 27.11 -14.41
CA GLN A 568 -10.31 27.88 -13.91
C GLN A 568 -11.60 27.05 -13.67
N ARG A 569 -11.65 25.79 -14.04
CA ARG A 569 -12.80 24.92 -13.82
C ARG A 569 -12.60 23.98 -12.61
N VAL A 570 -11.36 23.71 -12.24
CA VAL A 570 -11.01 22.87 -11.09
C VAL A 570 -10.27 23.72 -10.05
N ALA A 571 -10.66 23.61 -8.79
CA ALA A 571 -9.91 24.14 -7.66
C ALA A 571 -9.64 23.02 -6.66
N PHE A 572 -8.47 23.03 -6.04
CA PHE A 572 -8.09 22.10 -5.00
C PHE A 572 -7.91 22.82 -3.67
N ILE A 573 -8.56 22.32 -2.63
CA ILE A 573 -8.43 22.84 -1.27
C ILE A 573 -7.61 21.86 -0.46
N GLU A 574 -6.53 22.35 0.13
CA GLU A 574 -5.72 21.62 1.09
C GLU A 574 -5.94 22.20 2.48
N LEU A 575 -6.55 21.40 3.39
CA LEU A 575 -6.66 21.74 4.80
C LEU A 575 -5.49 21.08 5.54
N ALA A 576 -4.53 21.90 5.98
CA ALA A 576 -3.26 21.44 6.50
C ALA A 576 -3.05 21.89 7.95
N ALA A 577 -3.14 20.96 8.88
CA ALA A 577 -2.90 21.24 10.29
C ALA A 577 -1.40 21.22 10.60
N PRO A 578 -0.84 22.27 11.24
CA PRO A 578 0.53 22.25 11.73
C PRO A 578 0.78 21.06 12.67
N SER A 579 1.93 20.42 12.53
CA SER A 579 2.27 19.26 13.33
C SER A 579 3.75 19.31 13.73
N ARG A 580 4.05 18.96 14.99
CA ARG A 580 5.42 18.79 15.47
C ARG A 580 6.37 19.93 15.11
N SER A 581 5.88 21.17 15.19
CA SER A 581 6.57 22.38 14.77
C SER A 581 7.91 22.64 15.49
N HIS A 582 8.23 21.90 16.55
CA HIS A 582 9.54 21.93 17.21
C HIS A 582 10.61 21.10 16.46
N ILE A 583 10.22 20.20 15.57
CA ILE A 583 11.14 19.38 14.80
C ILE A 583 11.45 20.09 13.47
N LYS A 584 12.74 20.33 13.21
CA LYS A 584 13.20 21.08 12.04
C LYS A 584 12.67 20.55 10.71
N ARG A 585 12.63 19.24 10.51
CA ARG A 585 12.13 18.64 9.27
C ARG A 585 10.68 18.98 8.97
N TYR A 586 9.85 19.15 10.01
CA TYR A 586 8.46 19.57 9.86
C TYR A 586 8.35 21.07 9.54
N GLN A 587 9.22 21.90 10.13
CA GLN A 587 9.31 23.33 9.78
C GLN A 587 9.73 23.50 8.31
N ASP A 588 10.79 22.78 7.89
CA ASP A 588 11.29 22.82 6.52
C ASP A 588 10.19 22.41 5.52
N LEU A 589 9.41 21.36 5.82
CA LEU A 589 8.29 20.92 4.99
C LEU A 589 7.17 21.98 4.90
N ASP A 590 6.85 22.62 6.02
CA ASP A 590 5.84 23.66 6.08
C ASP A 590 6.21 24.83 5.15
N GLU A 591 7.46 25.30 5.23
CA GLU A 591 8.00 26.33 4.33
C GLU A 591 8.08 25.87 2.85
N GLU A 592 8.42 24.59 2.62
CA GLU A 592 8.45 24.00 1.27
C GLU A 592 7.05 23.94 0.65
N ALA A 593 6.04 23.59 1.47
CA ALA A 593 4.65 23.53 1.03
C ALA A 593 4.10 24.91 0.67
N ASP A 594 4.32 25.92 1.53
CA ASP A 594 3.94 27.31 1.25
C ASP A 594 4.57 27.79 -0.06
N ARG A 595 5.88 27.62 -0.23
CA ARG A 595 6.61 28.03 -1.45
C ARG A 595 6.07 27.31 -2.70
N ALA A 596 5.81 26.01 -2.60
CA ALA A 596 5.29 25.24 -3.72
C ALA A 596 3.90 25.75 -4.15
N VAL A 597 3.01 26.01 -3.19
CA VAL A 597 1.67 26.55 -3.49
C VAL A 597 1.76 27.93 -4.12
N GLU A 598 2.60 28.83 -3.59
CA GLU A 598 2.78 30.17 -4.16
C GLU A 598 3.32 30.12 -5.59
N GLU A 599 4.31 29.25 -5.85
CA GLU A 599 4.90 29.08 -7.18
C GLU A 599 3.88 28.53 -8.19
N ILE A 600 3.16 27.45 -7.83
CA ILE A 600 2.14 26.83 -8.67
C ILE A 600 1.01 27.82 -8.96
N ASN A 601 0.51 28.50 -7.93
CA ASN A 601 -0.55 29.47 -8.08
C ASN A 601 -0.11 30.65 -8.97
N ARG A 602 1.11 31.20 -8.79
CA ARG A 602 1.65 32.27 -9.63
C ARG A 602 1.81 31.85 -11.10
N LYS A 603 2.24 30.60 -11.36
CA LYS A 603 2.41 30.04 -12.71
C LYS A 603 1.10 29.85 -13.45
N LEU A 604 0.03 29.46 -12.74
CA LEU A 604 -1.22 29.00 -13.32
C LEU A 604 -2.39 29.97 -13.12
N GLN A 605 -2.30 30.92 -12.19
CA GLN A 605 -3.40 31.80 -11.78
C GLN A 605 -4.02 32.60 -12.94
N GLY A 606 -5.31 32.89 -12.82
CA GLY A 606 -6.07 33.76 -13.73
C GLY A 606 -7.35 34.26 -13.07
N ASN A 607 -7.71 35.53 -13.26
CA ASN A 607 -8.98 36.12 -12.86
C ASN A 607 -9.50 35.75 -11.44
N ARG A 608 -8.71 35.92 -10.40
CA ARG A 608 -9.00 35.56 -9.00
C ARG A 608 -9.05 34.05 -8.69
N TRP A 609 -8.95 33.18 -9.68
CA TRP A 609 -8.87 31.73 -9.45
C TRP A 609 -7.48 31.32 -8.98
N LYS A 610 -7.44 30.40 -8.02
CA LYS A 610 -6.22 29.76 -7.56
C LYS A 610 -6.36 28.24 -7.78
N PRO A 611 -5.39 27.59 -8.45
CA PRO A 611 -5.35 26.14 -8.57
C PRO A 611 -5.40 25.42 -7.24
N ILE A 612 -4.65 25.92 -6.25
CA ILE A 612 -4.54 25.37 -4.90
C ILE A 612 -4.89 26.47 -3.89
N VAL A 613 -5.89 26.20 -3.06
CA VAL A 613 -6.24 27.00 -1.89
C VAL A 613 -5.71 26.26 -0.67
N TYR A 614 -4.67 26.82 -0.06
CA TYR A 614 -3.98 26.21 1.08
C TYR A 614 -4.48 26.82 2.38
N LEU A 615 -5.29 26.07 3.12
CA LEU A 615 -5.88 26.46 4.40
C LEU A 615 -5.05 25.90 5.55
N ARG A 616 -4.12 26.69 6.02
CA ARG A 616 -3.20 26.34 7.07
C ARG A 616 -3.78 26.67 8.43
N GLY A 617 -3.94 25.66 9.26
CA GLY A 617 -4.49 25.80 10.61
C GLY A 617 -5.10 24.51 11.15
N HIS A 618 -5.51 24.58 12.42
CA HIS A 618 -6.32 23.53 13.01
C HIS A 618 -7.78 23.73 12.61
N HIS A 619 -8.34 22.76 11.91
CA HIS A 619 -9.72 22.73 11.52
C HIS A 619 -10.46 21.67 12.33
N SER A 620 -11.60 22.05 12.89
CA SER A 620 -12.50 21.13 13.55
C SER A 620 -13.15 20.16 12.55
N HIS A 621 -13.65 19.04 13.03
CA HIS A 621 -14.37 18.09 12.18
C HIS A 621 -15.60 18.75 11.49
N ALA A 622 -16.28 19.65 12.18
CA ALA A 622 -17.41 20.41 11.62
C ALA A 622 -17.01 21.34 10.47
N GLU A 623 -15.81 21.96 10.54
CA GLU A 623 -15.28 22.81 9.48
C GLU A 623 -14.81 22.00 8.27
N ILE A 624 -14.26 20.78 8.47
CA ILE A 624 -13.79 19.91 7.40
C ILE A 624 -14.95 19.24 6.66
N TRP A 625 -16.02 18.90 7.36
CA TRP A 625 -17.15 18.11 6.85
C TRP A 625 -17.79 18.62 5.56
N PRO A 626 -18.06 19.95 5.39
CA PRO A 626 -18.60 20.48 4.14
C PRO A 626 -17.72 20.23 2.93
N TYR A 627 -16.39 20.30 3.10
CA TYR A 627 -15.43 20.01 2.03
C TYR A 627 -15.49 18.53 1.63
N TYR A 628 -15.50 17.61 2.59
CA TYR A 628 -15.68 16.19 2.30
C TYR A 628 -16.99 15.90 1.57
N ARG A 629 -18.08 16.49 2.04
CA ARG A 629 -19.42 16.26 1.49
C ARG A 629 -19.54 16.71 0.04
N HIS A 630 -18.97 17.85 -0.29
CA HIS A 630 -19.19 18.52 -1.57
C HIS A 630 -18.05 18.38 -2.57
N ALA A 631 -16.93 17.79 -2.19
CA ALA A 631 -15.82 17.57 -3.12
C ALA A 631 -16.16 16.52 -4.18
N ASP A 632 -15.74 16.80 -5.41
CA ASP A 632 -15.84 15.88 -6.54
C ASP A 632 -14.79 14.77 -6.43
N PHE A 633 -13.65 15.07 -5.82
CA PHE A 633 -12.63 14.08 -5.48
C PHE A 633 -11.84 14.45 -4.22
N CYS A 634 -11.36 13.44 -3.53
CA CYS A 634 -10.42 13.59 -2.41
C CYS A 634 -9.11 12.88 -2.75
N MET A 635 -8.00 13.53 -2.46
CA MET A 635 -6.66 12.95 -2.65
C MET A 635 -6.01 12.59 -1.31
N VAL A 636 -5.77 11.32 -1.10
CA VAL A 636 -5.01 10.78 0.01
C VAL A 636 -3.73 10.17 -0.54
N THR A 637 -2.64 10.92 -0.47
CA THR A 637 -1.37 10.62 -1.17
C THR A 637 -0.24 10.22 -0.24
N SER A 638 -0.55 9.68 0.94
CA SER A 638 0.48 9.29 1.90
C SER A 638 1.55 8.42 1.24
N LEU A 639 2.82 8.76 1.48
CA LEU A 639 3.97 8.00 0.98
C LEU A 639 4.03 6.63 1.65
N HIS A 640 3.66 6.55 2.92
CA HIS A 640 3.43 5.33 3.68
C HIS A 640 2.56 5.65 4.89
N ASP A 641 1.56 4.83 5.17
CA ASP A 641 0.64 5.05 6.31
C ASP A 641 0.11 3.73 6.85
N GLY A 642 -0.07 3.63 8.16
CA GLY A 642 -0.60 2.44 8.81
C GLY A 642 -2.03 2.11 8.37
N MET A 643 -2.90 3.11 8.35
CA MET A 643 -4.29 2.99 7.89
C MET A 643 -4.69 4.19 7.01
N ASN A 644 -4.68 5.39 7.52
CA ASN A 644 -5.24 6.64 7.03
C ASN A 644 -6.77 6.73 7.20
N LEU A 645 -7.18 7.36 8.29
CA LEU A 645 -8.60 7.55 8.61
C LEU A 645 -9.27 8.62 7.74
N VAL A 646 -8.51 9.60 7.21
CA VAL A 646 -9.04 10.65 6.29
C VAL A 646 -9.74 10.01 5.09
N ALA A 647 -9.18 8.94 4.52
CA ALA A 647 -9.81 8.21 3.42
C ALA A 647 -11.19 7.65 3.82
N LYS A 648 -11.31 7.13 5.05
CA LYS A 648 -12.57 6.56 5.57
C LYS A 648 -13.56 7.66 5.98
N GLU A 649 -13.09 8.75 6.56
CA GLU A 649 -13.88 9.94 6.88
C GLU A 649 -14.48 10.56 5.62
N TYR A 650 -13.66 10.75 4.58
CA TYR A 650 -14.13 11.25 3.29
C TYR A 650 -15.23 10.35 2.71
N VAL A 651 -15.00 9.03 2.62
CA VAL A 651 -15.99 8.11 2.08
C VAL A 651 -17.29 8.12 2.90
N SER A 652 -17.21 8.26 4.22
CA SER A 652 -18.40 8.37 5.08
C SER A 652 -19.20 9.64 4.80
N ALA A 653 -18.51 10.77 4.58
CA ALA A 653 -19.11 12.08 4.44
C ALA A 653 -19.55 12.42 3.00
N ALA A 654 -18.80 11.94 2.00
CA ALA A 654 -18.97 12.31 0.60
C ALA A 654 -20.38 12.01 0.07
N ASP A 655 -20.88 12.88 -0.81
CA ASP A 655 -22.07 12.65 -1.59
C ASP A 655 -21.85 11.46 -2.54
N GLU A 656 -22.75 10.50 -2.54
CA GLU A 656 -22.62 9.29 -3.36
C GLU A 656 -22.60 9.58 -4.86
N ASP A 657 -23.26 10.63 -5.27
CA ASP A 657 -23.38 11.00 -6.69
C ASP A 657 -22.15 11.77 -7.19
N ARG A 658 -21.29 12.27 -6.30
CA ARG A 658 -20.18 13.17 -6.67
C ARG A 658 -18.80 12.63 -6.33
N GLY A 659 -18.65 12.07 -5.14
CA GLY A 659 -17.34 11.80 -4.56
C GLY A 659 -16.55 10.71 -5.27
N VAL A 660 -15.26 10.95 -5.51
CA VAL A 660 -14.27 9.95 -5.93
C VAL A 660 -13.08 10.00 -4.98
N LEU A 661 -12.64 8.85 -4.48
CA LEU A 661 -11.44 8.76 -3.66
C LEU A 661 -10.24 8.39 -4.54
N ILE A 662 -9.21 9.22 -4.53
CA ILE A 662 -7.86 8.93 -5.07
C ILE A 662 -6.99 8.57 -3.88
N LEU A 663 -6.52 7.33 -3.82
CA LEU A 663 -5.92 6.75 -2.62
C LEU A 663 -4.54 6.16 -2.92
N SER A 664 -3.55 6.55 -2.12
CA SER A 664 -2.23 5.91 -2.17
C SER A 664 -2.33 4.42 -1.83
N ARG A 665 -1.76 3.58 -2.70
CA ARG A 665 -1.63 2.12 -2.47
C ARG A 665 -0.78 1.74 -1.27
N PHE A 666 -0.05 2.70 -0.68
CA PHE A 666 0.80 2.51 0.49
C PHE A 666 0.12 2.86 1.82
N THR A 667 -1.19 3.04 1.80
CA THR A 667 -2.01 3.15 3.02
C THR A 667 -2.65 1.81 3.36
N GLY A 668 -2.89 1.56 4.65
CA GLY A 668 -3.67 0.39 5.07
C GLY A 668 -5.10 0.42 4.53
N ALA A 669 -5.70 1.61 4.42
CA ALA A 669 -7.04 1.82 3.87
C ALA A 669 -7.20 1.31 2.43
N ALA A 670 -6.13 1.32 1.62
CA ALA A 670 -6.14 0.81 0.25
C ALA A 670 -6.44 -0.71 0.16
N ARG A 671 -6.25 -1.45 1.26
CA ARG A 671 -6.59 -2.87 1.35
C ARG A 671 -8.07 -3.13 1.53
N GLU A 672 -8.79 -2.17 2.06
CA GLU A 672 -10.24 -2.26 2.28
C GLU A 672 -11.03 -1.49 1.22
N LEU A 673 -10.59 -0.27 0.88
CA LEU A 673 -11.26 0.61 -0.09
C LEU A 673 -10.76 0.35 -1.52
N VAL A 674 -10.95 -0.87 -2.00
CA VAL A 674 -10.43 -1.34 -3.29
C VAL A 674 -11.09 -0.66 -4.51
N ASP A 675 -12.28 -0.09 -4.32
CA ASP A 675 -13.00 0.67 -5.35
C ASP A 675 -12.49 2.12 -5.52
N ALA A 676 -11.52 2.57 -4.69
CA ALA A 676 -10.84 3.84 -4.88
C ALA A 676 -9.93 3.82 -6.13
N LEU A 677 -9.65 4.99 -6.70
CA LEU A 677 -8.58 5.13 -7.70
C LEU A 677 -7.23 5.04 -6.97
N GLN A 678 -6.65 3.84 -6.99
CA GLN A 678 -5.39 3.58 -6.31
C GLN A 678 -4.21 4.08 -7.13
N VAL A 679 -3.35 4.89 -6.53
CA VAL A 679 -2.19 5.52 -7.16
C VAL A 679 -0.89 5.24 -6.41
N ASN A 680 0.22 5.33 -7.13
CA ASN A 680 1.54 5.42 -6.53
C ASN A 680 1.88 6.91 -6.29
N PRO A 681 1.98 7.40 -5.04
CA PRO A 681 2.23 8.82 -4.77
C PRO A 681 3.61 9.31 -5.25
N TYR A 682 4.54 8.41 -5.56
CA TYR A 682 5.83 8.76 -6.18
C TYR A 682 5.73 8.95 -7.71
N HIS A 683 4.58 8.62 -8.33
CA HIS A 683 4.37 8.73 -9.77
C HIS A 683 3.43 9.89 -10.09
N ILE A 684 4.00 11.08 -10.25
CA ILE A 684 3.28 12.35 -10.43
C ILE A 684 2.30 12.29 -11.63
N ASP A 685 2.72 11.70 -12.76
CA ASP A 685 1.86 11.58 -13.95
C ASP A 685 0.66 10.63 -13.73
N GLU A 686 0.81 9.56 -12.94
CA GLU A 686 -0.30 8.66 -12.55
C GLU A 686 -1.31 9.39 -11.68
N MET A 687 -0.84 10.19 -10.72
CA MET A 687 -1.72 11.00 -9.87
C MET A 687 -2.46 12.09 -10.68
N ALA A 688 -1.77 12.76 -11.60
CA ALA A 688 -2.39 13.74 -12.49
C ALA A 688 -3.46 13.11 -13.38
N GLU A 689 -3.21 11.90 -13.90
CA GLU A 689 -4.19 11.14 -14.66
C GLU A 689 -5.38 10.70 -13.81
N ALA A 690 -5.15 10.32 -12.54
CA ALA A 690 -6.21 9.94 -11.62
C ALA A 690 -7.17 11.11 -11.32
N ILE A 691 -6.66 12.36 -11.27
CA ILE A 691 -7.52 13.55 -11.15
C ILE A 691 -8.45 13.66 -12.36
N ARG A 692 -7.94 13.52 -13.59
CA ARG A 692 -8.74 13.53 -14.81
C ARG A 692 -9.80 12.44 -14.77
N LEU A 693 -9.41 11.20 -14.47
CA LEU A 693 -10.32 10.06 -14.38
C LEU A 693 -11.40 10.27 -13.32
N ALA A 694 -11.08 10.88 -12.19
CA ALA A 694 -12.05 11.20 -11.14
C ALA A 694 -13.10 12.21 -11.62
N ILE A 695 -12.67 13.24 -12.34
CA ILE A 695 -13.56 14.28 -12.89
C ILE A 695 -14.45 13.72 -14.00
N GLU A 696 -13.89 12.94 -14.92
CA GLU A 696 -14.58 12.39 -16.08
C GLU A 696 -15.33 11.07 -15.80
N MET A 697 -15.24 10.54 -14.57
CA MET A 697 -15.89 9.27 -14.21
C MET A 697 -17.41 9.35 -14.44
N PRO A 698 -17.99 8.38 -15.17
CA PRO A 698 -19.44 8.35 -15.38
C PRO A 698 -20.22 8.30 -14.04
N PRO A 699 -21.34 9.02 -13.92
CA PRO A 699 -22.09 9.11 -12.65
C PRO A 699 -22.45 7.75 -12.05
N GLY A 700 -22.88 6.78 -12.90
CA GLY A 700 -23.24 5.44 -12.42
C GLY A 700 -22.05 4.64 -11.85
N GLU A 701 -20.85 4.80 -12.43
CA GLU A 701 -19.64 4.17 -11.90
C GLU A 701 -19.21 4.82 -10.58
N ARG A 702 -19.22 6.15 -10.52
CA ARG A 702 -18.91 6.92 -9.32
C ARG A 702 -19.79 6.51 -8.15
N GLN A 703 -21.11 6.49 -8.38
CA GLN A 703 -22.10 6.08 -7.38
C GLN A 703 -21.90 4.63 -6.93
N LEU A 704 -21.66 3.70 -7.85
CA LEU A 704 -21.42 2.30 -7.52
C LEU A 704 -20.19 2.12 -6.64
N ARG A 705 -19.07 2.75 -7.00
CA ARG A 705 -17.81 2.70 -6.23
C ARG A 705 -17.99 3.28 -4.83
N MET A 706 -18.60 4.46 -4.73
CA MET A 706 -18.82 5.12 -3.45
C MET A 706 -19.74 4.31 -2.53
N ARG A 707 -20.84 3.76 -3.04
CA ARG A 707 -21.75 2.90 -2.27
C ARG A 707 -21.05 1.65 -1.71
N ARG A 708 -20.21 0.99 -2.51
CA ARG A 708 -19.43 -0.17 -2.06
C ARG A 708 -18.46 0.19 -0.95
N MET A 709 -17.73 1.28 -1.09
CA MET A 709 -16.81 1.74 -0.06
C MET A 709 -17.54 2.15 1.22
N LYS A 710 -18.66 2.86 1.12
CA LYS A 710 -19.52 3.19 2.29
C LYS A 710 -20.04 1.97 3.01
N GLN A 711 -20.46 0.94 2.26
CA GLN A 711 -20.90 -0.33 2.85
C GLN A 711 -19.78 -1.00 3.63
N ILE A 712 -18.55 -1.03 3.09
CA ILE A 712 -17.39 -1.59 3.80
C ILE A 712 -17.14 -0.85 5.12
N ILE A 713 -17.22 0.49 5.13
CA ILE A 713 -17.00 1.28 6.35
C ILE A 713 -18.13 1.04 7.37
N ARG A 714 -19.38 0.93 6.93
CA ARG A 714 -20.51 0.61 7.83
C ARG A 714 -20.35 -0.76 8.47
N GLU A 715 -19.98 -1.77 7.70
CA GLU A 715 -19.79 -3.14 8.18
C GLU A 715 -18.54 -3.27 9.05
N ARG A 716 -17.48 -2.51 8.75
CA ARG A 716 -16.19 -2.55 9.44
C ARG A 716 -15.90 -1.24 10.16
N ASN A 717 -16.88 -0.77 10.93
CA ASN A 717 -16.78 0.48 11.66
C ASN A 717 -15.93 0.36 12.93
N ILE A 718 -15.80 1.47 13.66
CA ILE A 718 -14.95 1.54 14.86
C ILE A 718 -15.44 0.64 16.00
N TYR A 719 -16.74 0.46 16.15
CA TYR A 719 -17.31 -0.41 17.18
C TYR A 719 -16.99 -1.88 16.93
N ARG A 720 -17.01 -2.30 15.66
CA ARG A 720 -16.55 -3.65 15.26
C ARG A 720 -15.06 -3.86 15.54
N TRP A 721 -14.22 -2.86 15.23
CA TRP A 721 -12.78 -2.91 15.51
C TRP A 721 -12.54 -3.15 17.01
N ALA A 722 -13.19 -2.38 17.87
CA ALA A 722 -13.07 -2.53 19.32
C ALA A 722 -13.59 -3.89 19.80
N GLY A 723 -14.77 -4.27 19.29
CA GLY A 723 -15.39 -5.56 19.65
C GLY A 723 -14.49 -6.75 19.33
N LEU A 724 -13.92 -6.80 18.12
CA LEU A 724 -13.02 -7.88 17.69
C LEU A 724 -11.72 -7.91 18.50
N LEU A 725 -11.15 -6.74 18.81
CA LEU A 725 -9.93 -6.65 19.61
C LEU A 725 -10.16 -7.13 21.04
N LEU A 726 -11.26 -6.71 21.67
CA LEU A 726 -11.66 -7.14 23.02
C LEU A 726 -12.06 -8.61 23.06
N GLU A 727 -12.78 -9.10 22.06
CA GLU A 727 -13.14 -10.52 21.93
C GLU A 727 -11.90 -11.40 21.90
N GLU A 728 -10.91 -11.02 21.08
CA GLU A 728 -9.66 -11.76 21.03
C GLU A 728 -8.91 -11.71 22.36
N LEU A 729 -8.82 -10.54 22.98
CA LEU A 729 -8.14 -10.38 24.27
C LEU A 729 -8.81 -11.19 25.39
N THR A 730 -10.13 -11.31 25.38
CA THR A 730 -10.86 -12.10 26.39
C THR A 730 -10.68 -13.61 26.19
N ARG A 731 -10.47 -14.07 24.95
CA ARG A 731 -10.25 -15.49 24.62
C ARG A 731 -8.87 -16.00 25.01
N LEU A 732 -7.89 -15.11 25.17
CA LEU A 732 -6.53 -15.52 25.48
C LEU A 732 -6.42 -16.03 26.92
N SER A 733 -5.86 -17.23 27.09
CA SER A 733 -5.52 -17.75 28.41
C SER A 733 -4.25 -17.06 28.92
N VAL A 734 -4.34 -16.40 30.07
CA VAL A 734 -3.19 -15.78 30.73
C VAL A 734 -2.52 -16.83 31.63
N ASP A 735 -1.29 -17.20 31.31
CA ASP A 735 -0.47 -18.01 32.20
C ASP A 735 -0.10 -17.18 33.44
N ARG A 736 -0.41 -17.73 34.65
CA ARG A 736 -0.15 -17.07 35.95
C ARG A 736 1.34 -17.04 36.33
N ALA A 737 2.17 -17.76 35.60
CA ALA A 737 3.63 -17.77 35.80
C ALA A 737 4.22 -16.61 35.00
N GLY A 738 4.69 -15.58 35.70
CA GLY A 738 5.25 -14.37 35.11
C GLY A 738 6.31 -14.60 34.02
N ILE A 739 6.65 -13.56 33.30
CA ILE A 739 7.70 -13.55 32.30
C ILE A 739 9.00 -13.95 32.98
N VAL A 740 9.49 -15.16 32.72
CA VAL A 740 10.79 -15.60 33.22
C VAL A 740 11.85 -14.90 32.36
N GLU A 741 12.71 -14.10 32.99
CA GLU A 741 13.94 -13.64 32.35
C GLU A 741 14.82 -14.85 32.02
N VAL A 742 15.16 -15.00 30.74
CA VAL A 742 16.25 -15.85 30.29
C VAL A 742 17.41 -14.95 29.91
#